data_1e649245d4f5dfb1def78cb837e86402
#
_entry.id   1e649245d4f5dfb1def78cb837e86402
#
_cell.length_a   1.000
_cell.length_b   1.000
_cell.length_c   1.000
_cell.angle_alpha   90.00
_cell.angle_beta   90.00
_cell.angle_gamma   90.00
#
_symmetry.space_group_name_H-M   'P 1'
#
loop_
_entity.id
_entity.type
_entity.pdbx_description
1 polymer ?
#
loop_
_entity_poly.entity_id
_entity_poly.type
_entity_poly.pdbx_seq_one_letter_code
_entity_poly.pdbx_strand_id
1 'polypeptide(L)'
;MTPRRRRALRWGAVVVVIVAGSVAFALTSDHGPKREDLALSALEHAIAARQVREATIIDGAGEVEGVLASGQHFSTTLDRGFVPTVVGQLVRQGALVRARRQTEPLVLRILGGLVPIVAVFLAFAVIVNLTAGRRRRGRHQGGWSRAGGRRSRPGPSLGVAVPGSVPLATFDDVAGVADVVAELAEIRDFLADPGRFLAMGATLPRGVLLYGPPGTGKTLLARAVAGEAGVPFLSISGSDFVELFVGLGASRVRELFEEAKAEAPAIVFIDEIDAVGRERGSVAGSGHDEREQTLNQLLVEMDGFDRSSAVLVIAATNRPDVLDPALLRPGRFDRRIGLDLPDFAGRLEILRLHARSKPLAPDVELEATARRTAGFTGADLANVLNEAALLAARRRDTLVRAGDVDEAVVRVVAGPERGGTPMGEKERRLVAFHEAGHAVLAAALTGEVPSKVSIVARGRSLGFTWASPRPERRLVTRAELMDRLAVLLAGRAAVELAFGELTSGAEDDIAEATALARAMVTELGMSEKLGPLWLGGEPRSGVPGAAGSVGAGVERSEVLASRIDAEIYAVVDAAHRRATAVLAANAATLERVAEALLVEETLDARRLTQIVGHLRAEPAPPVPSPALPQPPEAAHTEGTPGAHLAGSSVQNLPPWTWKPTG
;
A
#
# COMPACT_ATOMS: atom_id res chain seq x y z
N MET A 1 51.53 24.08 27.21
CA MET A 1 50.60 23.00 26.72
C MET A 1 49.74 22.55 27.89
N THR A 2 48.43 22.70 27.77
CA THR A 2 47.50 22.33 28.82
C THR A 2 47.41 20.78 28.98
N PRO A 3 47.19 20.25 30.18
CA PRO A 3 47.20 18.81 30.45
C PRO A 3 46.20 18.01 29.56
N ARG A 4 45.19 18.65 29.01
CA ARG A 4 44.24 18.05 28.04
C ARG A 4 44.88 17.79 26.67
N ARG A 5 45.81 18.66 26.19
CA ARG A 5 46.51 18.43 24.92
C ARG A 5 47.51 17.28 25.01
N ARG A 6 48.17 17.08 26.15
CA ARG A 6 49.06 15.94 26.37
C ARG A 6 48.31 14.61 26.40
N ARG A 7 47.07 14.55 26.95
CA ARG A 7 46.22 13.34 26.88
C ARG A 7 45.75 13.05 25.47
N ALA A 8 45.30 14.04 24.70
CA ALA A 8 44.86 13.83 23.31
C ALA A 8 46.00 13.34 22.39
N LEU A 9 47.22 13.86 22.58
CA LEU A 9 48.40 13.38 21.84
C LEU A 9 48.79 11.94 22.22
N ARG A 10 48.65 11.55 23.50
CA ARG A 10 48.91 10.17 23.95
C ARG A 10 47.90 9.20 23.37
N TRP A 11 46.61 9.52 23.35
CA TRP A 11 45.60 8.70 22.75
C TRP A 11 45.72 8.61 21.21
N GLY A 12 46.10 9.70 20.53
CA GLY A 12 46.40 9.68 19.10
C GLY A 12 47.59 8.76 18.76
N ALA A 13 48.65 8.77 19.59
CA ALA A 13 49.80 7.88 19.41
C ALA A 13 49.44 6.40 19.60
N VAL A 14 48.57 6.09 20.57
CA VAL A 14 48.08 4.71 20.81
C VAL A 14 47.28 4.21 19.61
N VAL A 15 46.39 5.03 19.02
CA VAL A 15 45.63 4.67 17.82
C VAL A 15 46.52 4.40 16.63
N VAL A 16 47.56 5.22 16.41
CA VAL A 16 48.53 5.03 15.31
C VAL A 16 49.29 3.71 15.50
N VAL A 17 49.71 3.37 16.73
CA VAL A 17 50.40 2.11 17.02
C VAL A 17 49.51 0.90 16.79
N ILE A 18 48.23 0.97 17.17
CA ILE A 18 47.26 -0.12 16.93
C ILE A 18 47.02 -0.31 15.43
N VAL A 19 46.82 0.77 14.67
CA VAL A 19 46.63 0.71 13.21
C VAL A 19 47.86 0.18 12.51
N ALA A 20 49.04 0.66 12.89
CA ALA A 20 50.30 0.17 12.33
C ALA A 20 50.57 -1.30 12.67
N GLY A 21 50.25 -1.74 13.90
CA GLY A 21 50.32 -3.14 14.31
C GLY A 21 49.36 -4.04 13.55
N SER A 22 48.13 -3.58 13.31
CA SER A 22 47.12 -4.32 12.53
C SER A 22 47.49 -4.45 11.06
N VAL A 23 48.04 -3.40 10.45
CA VAL A 23 48.55 -3.42 9.08
C VAL A 23 49.80 -4.32 8.97
N ALA A 24 50.71 -4.27 9.92
CA ALA A 24 51.90 -5.13 9.95
C ALA A 24 51.48 -6.61 10.11
N PHE A 25 50.50 -6.93 10.97
CA PHE A 25 49.98 -8.27 11.14
C PHE A 25 49.28 -8.77 9.87
N ALA A 26 48.49 -7.94 9.18
CA ALA A 26 47.85 -8.30 7.92
C ALA A 26 48.86 -8.57 6.79
N LEU A 27 50.00 -7.81 6.77
CA LEU A 27 51.07 -7.98 5.77
C LEU A 27 51.96 -9.20 6.05
N THR A 28 52.01 -9.72 7.29
CA THR A 28 52.83 -10.88 7.68
C THR A 28 52.07 -12.21 7.71
N SER A 29 50.76 -12.19 7.52
CA SER A 29 49.91 -13.38 7.66
C SER A 29 49.81 -14.29 6.44
N ASP A 30 50.49 -13.92 5.32
CA ASP A 30 50.40 -14.70 4.06
C ASP A 30 51.73 -15.41 3.77
N HIS A 31 52.00 -16.52 4.47
CA HIS A 31 53.11 -17.41 4.22
C HIS A 31 52.65 -18.84 4.01
N GLY A 32 51.70 -19.03 3.06
CA GLY A 32 51.43 -20.34 2.49
C GLY A 32 52.42 -20.67 1.35
N PRO A 33 52.68 -21.98 1.04
CA PRO A 33 53.48 -22.33 -0.14
C PRO A 33 52.83 -21.73 -1.40
N LYS A 34 53.63 -21.18 -2.30
CA LYS A 34 53.15 -20.61 -3.58
C LYS A 34 52.32 -21.66 -4.30
N ARG A 35 51.06 -21.43 -4.47
CA ARG A 35 50.08 -22.26 -5.18
C ARG A 35 49.89 -21.67 -6.57
N GLU A 36 49.75 -22.53 -7.56
CA GLU A 36 49.46 -22.09 -8.91
C GLU A 36 47.94 -22.21 -9.13
N ASP A 37 47.29 -21.12 -9.54
CA ASP A 37 45.88 -21.11 -9.87
C ASP A 37 45.69 -21.82 -11.22
N LEU A 38 45.08 -23.01 -11.16
CA LEU A 38 44.75 -23.80 -12.34
C LEU A 38 43.33 -23.48 -12.82
N ALA A 39 43.19 -23.16 -14.11
CA ALA A 39 41.88 -23.06 -14.72
C ALA A 39 41.17 -24.45 -14.71
N LEU A 40 39.85 -24.47 -14.61
CA LEU A 40 39.05 -25.72 -14.57
C LEU A 40 39.41 -26.70 -15.70
N SER A 41 39.58 -26.20 -16.92
CA SER A 41 39.99 -27.00 -18.08
C SER A 41 41.38 -27.66 -17.90
N ALA A 42 42.31 -26.98 -17.27
CA ALA A 42 43.64 -27.51 -16.99
C ALA A 42 43.58 -28.59 -15.88
N LEU A 43 42.73 -28.40 -14.88
CA LEU A 43 42.44 -29.41 -13.85
C LEU A 43 41.80 -30.67 -14.48
N GLU A 44 40.83 -30.53 -15.38
CA GLU A 44 40.21 -31.66 -16.09
C GLU A 44 41.21 -32.43 -16.94
N HIS A 45 42.11 -31.73 -17.63
CA HIS A 45 43.22 -32.37 -18.35
C HIS A 45 44.19 -33.11 -17.43
N ALA A 46 44.54 -32.53 -16.28
CA ALA A 46 45.41 -33.17 -15.29
C ALA A 46 44.73 -34.39 -14.65
N ILE A 47 43.42 -34.36 -14.44
CA ILE A 47 42.63 -35.51 -14.01
C ILE A 47 42.62 -36.61 -15.10
N ALA A 48 42.31 -36.26 -16.35
CA ALA A 48 42.30 -37.21 -17.48
C ALA A 48 43.67 -37.89 -17.68
N ALA A 49 44.77 -37.12 -17.50
CA ALA A 49 46.14 -37.58 -17.59
C ALA A 49 46.65 -38.36 -16.36
N ARG A 50 45.81 -38.57 -15.32
CA ARG A 50 46.14 -39.18 -14.01
C ARG A 50 47.33 -38.53 -13.30
N GLN A 51 47.42 -37.20 -13.40
CA GLN A 51 48.51 -36.41 -12.82
C GLN A 51 48.19 -35.82 -11.45
N VAL A 52 46.97 -35.99 -10.89
CA VAL A 52 46.61 -35.52 -9.55
C VAL A 52 46.90 -36.62 -8.53
N ARG A 53 47.77 -36.33 -7.56
CA ARG A 53 48.15 -37.25 -6.50
C ARG A 53 47.24 -37.15 -5.27
N GLU A 54 46.98 -35.95 -4.85
CA GLU A 54 46.16 -35.63 -3.68
C GLU A 54 45.32 -34.38 -3.96
N ALA A 55 44.04 -34.39 -3.52
CA ALA A 55 43.14 -33.27 -3.63
C ALA A 55 42.40 -33.04 -2.30
N THR A 56 42.34 -31.83 -1.81
CA THR A 56 41.61 -31.41 -0.63
C THR A 56 40.49 -30.47 -1.02
N ILE A 57 39.27 -30.84 -0.69
CA ILE A 57 38.09 -30.03 -0.97
C ILE A 57 37.79 -29.20 0.27
N ILE A 58 37.64 -27.87 0.10
CA ILE A 58 37.28 -26.96 1.17
C ILE A 58 35.76 -26.77 1.10
N ASP A 59 35.06 -27.44 2.03
CA ASP A 59 33.59 -27.37 2.14
C ASP A 59 33.15 -25.95 2.50
N GLY A 60 32.32 -25.37 1.64
CA GLY A 60 31.77 -24.01 1.81
C GLY A 60 32.34 -22.95 0.85
N ALA A 61 33.56 -23.08 0.36
CA ALA A 61 34.19 -22.12 -0.55
C ALA A 61 34.15 -22.55 -2.04
N GLY A 62 33.85 -23.81 -2.32
CA GLY A 62 33.95 -24.34 -3.69
C GLY A 62 35.39 -24.40 -4.22
N GLU A 63 36.36 -24.43 -3.32
CA GLU A 63 37.79 -24.43 -3.65
C GLU A 63 38.36 -25.85 -3.50
N VAL A 64 39.12 -26.28 -4.51
CA VAL A 64 39.82 -27.56 -4.54
C VAL A 64 41.31 -27.27 -4.59
N GLU A 65 42.00 -27.67 -3.54
CA GLU A 65 43.45 -27.59 -3.44
C GLU A 65 44.06 -28.98 -3.63
N GLY A 66 45.23 -29.09 -4.25
CA GLY A 66 45.85 -30.36 -4.39
C GLY A 66 47.32 -30.32 -4.79
N VAL A 67 47.87 -31.51 -4.99
CA VAL A 67 49.26 -31.71 -5.41
C VAL A 67 49.29 -32.58 -6.64
N LEU A 68 49.91 -32.10 -7.68
CA LEU A 68 50.16 -32.87 -8.92
C LEU A 68 51.28 -33.89 -8.71
N ALA A 69 51.35 -34.90 -9.56
CA ALA A 69 52.42 -35.89 -9.55
C ALA A 69 53.83 -35.32 -9.74
N SER A 70 53.90 -34.10 -10.32
CA SER A 70 55.11 -33.29 -10.41
C SER A 70 55.60 -32.67 -9.09
N GLY A 71 54.80 -32.72 -8.03
CA GLY A 71 55.07 -32.06 -6.76
C GLY A 71 54.60 -30.61 -6.67
N GLN A 72 53.96 -30.05 -7.73
CA GLN A 72 53.40 -28.71 -7.74
C GLN A 72 52.09 -28.64 -6.97
N HIS A 73 51.90 -27.60 -6.15
CA HIS A 73 50.67 -27.31 -5.45
C HIS A 73 49.75 -26.47 -6.37
N PHE A 74 48.48 -26.84 -6.47
CA PHE A 74 47.50 -26.09 -7.24
C PHE A 74 46.28 -25.72 -6.37
N SER A 75 45.61 -24.66 -6.76
CA SER A 75 44.27 -24.32 -6.29
C SER A 75 43.36 -24.04 -7.47
N THR A 76 42.08 -24.38 -7.35
CA THR A 76 41.05 -24.11 -8.38
C THR A 76 39.75 -23.81 -7.68
N THR A 77 39.09 -22.71 -8.06
CA THR A 77 37.76 -22.35 -7.55
C THR A 77 36.70 -22.90 -8.48
N LEU A 78 35.79 -23.71 -7.95
CA LEU A 78 34.70 -24.36 -8.68
C LEU A 78 33.35 -23.80 -8.24
N ASP A 79 32.43 -23.67 -9.18
CA ASP A 79 31.03 -23.47 -8.80
C ASP A 79 30.49 -24.72 -8.09
N ARG A 80 29.67 -24.53 -7.05
CA ARG A 80 29.12 -25.60 -6.18
C ARG A 80 28.48 -26.75 -6.96
N GLY A 81 27.90 -26.50 -8.11
CA GLY A 81 27.29 -27.50 -8.98
C GLY A 81 28.30 -28.46 -9.60
N PHE A 82 29.58 -28.08 -9.79
CA PHE A 82 30.61 -28.89 -10.44
C PHE A 82 31.45 -29.70 -9.45
N VAL A 83 31.44 -29.36 -8.17
CA VAL A 83 32.22 -30.07 -7.11
C VAL A 83 31.97 -31.57 -7.11
N PRO A 84 30.70 -32.09 -7.11
CA PRO A 84 30.42 -33.53 -7.08
C PRO A 84 30.98 -34.27 -8.30
N THR A 85 30.95 -33.63 -9.45
CA THR A 85 31.44 -34.21 -10.75
C THR A 85 32.96 -34.37 -10.70
N VAL A 86 33.68 -33.33 -10.28
CA VAL A 86 35.14 -33.33 -10.18
C VAL A 86 35.61 -34.32 -9.11
N VAL A 87 34.92 -34.40 -7.97
CA VAL A 87 35.17 -35.39 -6.92
C VAL A 87 35.03 -36.81 -7.45
N GLY A 88 33.93 -37.08 -8.17
CA GLY A 88 33.71 -38.39 -8.77
C GLY A 88 34.80 -38.79 -9.79
N GLN A 89 35.37 -37.82 -10.50
CA GLN A 89 36.48 -38.06 -11.44
C GLN A 89 37.79 -38.33 -10.71
N LEU A 90 38.12 -37.55 -9.67
CA LEU A 90 39.30 -37.72 -8.82
C LEU A 90 39.34 -39.08 -8.12
N VAL A 91 38.19 -39.50 -7.57
CA VAL A 91 38.08 -40.83 -6.93
C VAL A 91 38.24 -41.97 -7.93
N ARG A 92 37.67 -41.86 -9.15
CA ARG A 92 37.84 -42.85 -10.23
C ARG A 92 39.28 -42.96 -10.72
N GLN A 93 40.03 -41.88 -10.68
CA GLN A 93 41.45 -41.84 -11.01
C GLN A 93 42.33 -42.50 -9.93
N GLY A 94 41.85 -42.65 -8.70
CA GLY A 94 42.60 -43.17 -7.57
C GLY A 94 43.39 -42.08 -6.82
N ALA A 95 43.07 -40.81 -7.00
CA ALA A 95 43.66 -39.72 -6.23
C ALA A 95 43.15 -39.75 -4.77
N LEU A 96 43.99 -39.35 -3.83
CA LEU A 96 43.65 -39.32 -2.43
C LEU A 96 42.85 -38.05 -2.12
N VAL A 97 41.51 -38.19 -1.99
CA VAL A 97 40.61 -37.06 -1.80
C VAL A 97 40.31 -36.87 -0.30
N ARG A 98 40.56 -35.66 0.22
CA ARG A 98 40.23 -35.28 1.61
C ARG A 98 39.23 -34.14 1.58
N ALA A 99 38.27 -34.13 2.54
CA ALA A 99 37.38 -32.98 2.74
C ALA A 99 37.82 -32.24 4.02
N ARG A 100 38.02 -30.94 3.95
CA ARG A 100 38.37 -30.10 5.09
C ARG A 100 37.27 -29.03 5.28
N ARG A 101 36.63 -29.02 6.45
CA ARG A 101 35.74 -27.90 6.83
C ARG A 101 36.60 -26.69 7.20
N GLN A 102 36.26 -25.57 6.62
CA GLN A 102 36.87 -24.29 6.99
C GLN A 102 36.29 -23.86 8.36
N THR A 103 36.92 -24.22 9.43
CA THR A 103 36.61 -23.73 10.77
C THR A 103 37.60 -22.60 11.09
N GLU A 104 37.44 -21.44 10.47
CA GLU A 104 38.05 -20.24 11.04
C GLU A 104 37.35 -19.95 12.37
N PRO A 105 38.08 -19.69 13.47
CA PRO A 105 37.46 -19.36 14.75
C PRO A 105 36.66 -18.06 14.55
N LEU A 106 35.35 -18.14 14.79
CA LEU A 106 34.37 -17.06 14.66
C LEU A 106 34.85 -15.74 15.29
N VAL A 107 35.64 -15.84 16.34
CA VAL A 107 36.26 -14.75 17.09
C VAL A 107 37.24 -13.91 16.24
N LEU A 108 38.06 -14.53 15.40
CA LEU A 108 39.02 -13.82 14.53
C LEU A 108 38.31 -13.08 13.39
N ARG A 109 37.24 -13.63 12.88
CA ARG A 109 36.40 -12.99 11.83
C ARG A 109 35.63 -11.79 12.37
N ILE A 110 35.08 -11.89 13.59
CA ILE A 110 34.40 -10.79 14.29
C ILE A 110 35.40 -9.69 14.66
N LEU A 111 36.58 -10.04 15.19
CA LEU A 111 37.64 -9.07 15.51
C LEU A 111 38.19 -8.37 14.28
N GLY A 112 38.41 -9.06 13.18
CA GLY A 112 38.87 -8.49 11.92
C GLY A 112 37.89 -7.48 11.31
N GLY A 113 36.57 -7.72 11.45
CA GLY A 113 35.53 -6.80 10.99
C GLY A 113 35.26 -5.61 11.94
N LEU A 114 35.39 -5.81 13.25
CA LEU A 114 35.10 -4.79 14.28
C LEU A 114 36.22 -3.75 14.43
N VAL A 115 37.48 -4.13 14.26
CA VAL A 115 38.62 -3.22 14.43
C VAL A 115 38.59 -2.00 13.51
N PRO A 116 38.32 -2.11 12.18
CA PRO A 116 38.22 -0.95 11.31
C PRO A 116 37.02 -0.06 11.65
N ILE A 117 35.90 -0.64 12.07
CA ILE A 117 34.70 0.12 12.44
C ILE A 117 34.96 0.93 13.72
N VAL A 118 35.57 0.33 14.73
CA VAL A 118 35.95 1.02 15.98
C VAL A 118 36.99 2.11 15.72
N ALA A 119 37.94 1.88 14.81
CA ALA A 119 38.92 2.88 14.42
C ALA A 119 38.27 4.10 13.72
N VAL A 120 37.32 3.90 12.83
CA VAL A 120 36.56 4.97 12.18
C VAL A 120 35.72 5.75 13.20
N PHE A 121 35.04 5.06 14.14
CA PHE A 121 34.28 5.72 15.21
C PHE A 121 35.16 6.57 16.13
N LEU A 122 36.34 6.08 16.51
CA LEU A 122 37.30 6.82 17.32
C LEU A 122 37.83 8.04 16.56
N ALA A 123 38.16 7.89 15.28
CA ALA A 123 38.59 9.02 14.43
C ALA A 123 37.49 10.07 14.31
N PHE A 124 36.23 9.66 14.10
CA PHE A 124 35.07 10.55 14.05
C PHE A 124 34.84 11.28 15.38
N ALA A 125 34.92 10.59 16.51
CA ALA A 125 34.78 11.17 17.85
C ALA A 125 35.88 12.22 18.12
N VAL A 126 37.11 11.98 17.66
CA VAL A 126 38.25 12.94 17.77
C VAL A 126 37.98 14.17 16.89
N ILE A 127 37.48 13.98 15.65
CA ILE A 127 37.17 15.09 14.74
C ILE A 127 36.03 15.94 15.30
N VAL A 128 34.97 15.31 15.82
CA VAL A 128 33.82 16.01 16.46
C VAL A 128 34.30 16.80 17.68
N ASN A 129 35.16 16.24 18.51
CA ASN A 129 35.66 16.91 19.71
C ASN A 129 36.59 18.11 19.35
N LEU A 130 37.36 18.00 18.26
CA LEU A 130 38.20 19.08 17.75
C LEU A 130 37.39 20.20 17.09
N THR A 131 36.30 19.87 16.40
CA THR A 131 35.41 20.85 15.74
C THR A 131 34.46 21.53 16.70
N ALA A 132 33.92 20.79 17.69
CA ALA A 132 33.10 21.35 18.76
C ALA A 132 33.85 22.34 19.64
N GLY A 133 35.17 22.12 19.83
CA GLY A 133 36.04 23.07 20.55
C GLY A 133 36.28 24.41 19.85
N ARG A 134 36.11 24.49 18.53
CA ARG A 134 36.25 25.72 17.75
C ARG A 134 35.03 26.62 17.72
N ARG A 135 33.82 26.07 17.91
CA ARG A 135 32.56 26.85 17.90
C ARG A 135 32.26 27.60 19.22
N ARG A 136 32.99 27.36 20.31
CA ARG A 136 32.76 28.00 21.61
C ARG A 136 33.59 29.29 21.85
N ARG A 137 34.34 29.81 20.88
CA ARG A 137 35.21 31.00 21.08
C ARG A 137 34.72 32.29 20.39
N GLY A 138 33.49 32.35 19.95
CA GLY A 138 32.95 33.54 19.26
C GLY A 138 31.56 33.92 19.73
N ARG A 139 31.36 34.24 21.02
CA ARG A 139 30.23 35.07 21.46
C ARG A 139 30.31 35.37 22.97
N HIS A 140 31.09 36.37 23.29
CA HIS A 140 30.96 37.11 24.55
C HIS A 140 31.00 38.56 24.20
N GLN A 141 29.85 39.22 24.24
CA GLN A 141 29.64 40.58 24.77
C GLN A 141 28.19 40.97 24.61
N GLY A 142 27.55 41.33 25.74
CA GLY A 142 26.27 42.04 25.75
C GLY A 142 25.30 41.57 26.85
N GLY A 143 25.45 42.05 28.06
CA GLY A 143 24.50 42.79 28.93
C GLY A 143 23.30 42.07 29.54
N TRP A 144 23.37 41.78 30.83
CA TRP A 144 22.44 41.97 31.94
C TRP A 144 20.89 41.82 31.74
N SER A 145 20.31 40.80 32.36
CA SER A 145 19.39 41.06 33.50
C SER A 145 18.94 39.77 34.17
N ARG A 146 18.80 39.82 35.49
CA ARG A 146 18.37 38.75 36.41
C ARG A 146 16.86 38.54 36.31
N ALA A 147 16.41 37.29 36.25
CA ALA A 147 15.21 36.80 36.97
C ALA A 147 15.17 35.26 36.97
N GLY A 148 15.00 34.72 38.16
CA GLY A 148 14.33 33.53 38.64
C GLY A 148 14.31 32.20 37.85
N GLY A 149 15.03 31.27 38.37
CA GLY A 149 15.11 29.87 38.29
C GLY A 149 13.94 29.04 37.77
N ARG A 150 14.31 28.18 36.80
CA ARG A 150 13.90 26.77 36.76
C ARG A 150 14.91 26.07 35.85
N ARG A 151 15.53 25.02 36.38
CA ARG A 151 16.50 24.19 35.65
C ARG A 151 15.75 23.31 34.67
N SER A 152 15.70 23.72 33.41
CA SER A 152 15.34 22.82 32.30
C SER A 152 16.62 22.22 31.75
N ARG A 153 16.73 20.90 31.76
CA ARG A 153 17.70 20.14 31.00
C ARG A 153 17.33 20.30 29.52
N PRO A 154 18.23 20.70 28.62
CA PRO A 154 17.97 20.59 27.18
C PRO A 154 18.30 19.16 26.76
N GLY A 155 17.28 18.34 26.62
CA GLY A 155 17.31 17.16 25.78
C GLY A 155 17.27 17.57 24.29
N PRO A 156 17.71 16.74 23.35
CA PRO A 156 17.54 17.03 21.93
C PRO A 156 16.03 17.11 21.64
N SER A 157 15.56 18.25 21.16
CA SER A 157 14.22 18.43 20.63
C SER A 157 14.07 17.61 19.34
N LEU A 158 13.74 16.36 19.49
CA LEU A 158 13.12 15.53 18.45
C LEU A 158 11.68 16.05 18.34
N GLY A 159 11.17 16.19 17.12
CA GLY A 159 9.88 16.77 16.81
C GLY A 159 8.72 16.16 17.62
N VAL A 160 8.61 16.64 18.85
CA VAL A 160 7.50 16.35 19.74
C VAL A 160 6.38 17.29 19.33
N ALA A 161 5.19 16.76 19.28
CA ALA A 161 3.93 17.47 19.14
C ALA A 161 4.00 18.84 19.82
N VAL A 162 3.51 19.86 19.13
CA VAL A 162 3.35 21.20 19.73
C VAL A 162 2.52 21.01 20.99
N PRO A 163 3.02 21.41 22.19
CA PRO A 163 2.29 21.21 23.43
C PRO A 163 0.87 21.78 23.29
N GLY A 164 -0.13 20.96 23.57
CA GLY A 164 -1.53 21.21 23.81
C GLY A 164 -2.15 22.52 23.37
N SER A 165 -2.07 22.90 22.09
CA SER A 165 -2.89 23.98 21.57
C SER A 165 -4.24 23.43 21.14
N VAL A 166 -5.34 24.10 21.57
CA VAL A 166 -6.67 23.81 21.04
C VAL A 166 -6.66 24.12 19.55
N PRO A 167 -7.02 23.17 18.68
CA PRO A 167 -7.06 23.42 17.23
C PRO A 167 -8.09 24.49 16.89
N LEU A 168 -7.80 25.29 15.85
CA LEU A 168 -8.76 26.25 15.30
C LEU A 168 -9.82 25.58 14.39
N ALA A 169 -9.60 24.33 13.98
CA ALA A 169 -10.53 23.59 13.11
C ALA A 169 -11.80 23.25 13.89
N THR A 170 -12.95 23.45 13.25
CA THR A 170 -14.29 23.16 13.77
C THR A 170 -15.05 22.25 12.81
N PHE A 171 -16.25 21.81 13.17
CA PHE A 171 -17.10 21.03 12.26
C PHE A 171 -17.54 21.83 11.02
N ASP A 172 -17.49 23.18 11.05
CA ASP A 172 -17.73 24.03 9.89
C ASP A 172 -16.65 23.93 8.81
N ASP A 173 -15.48 23.40 9.15
CA ASP A 173 -14.38 23.10 8.23
C ASP A 173 -14.46 21.68 7.65
N VAL A 174 -15.44 20.89 8.08
CA VAL A 174 -15.68 19.52 7.63
C VAL A 174 -16.94 19.47 6.80
N ALA A 175 -16.87 18.86 5.62
CA ALA A 175 -18.02 18.73 4.73
C ALA A 175 -18.12 17.30 4.16
N GLY A 176 -19.34 16.89 3.80
CA GLY A 176 -19.60 15.62 3.12
C GLY A 176 -19.57 14.38 4.01
N VAL A 177 -19.60 14.53 5.33
CA VAL A 177 -19.59 13.42 6.30
C VAL A 177 -20.54 13.71 7.47
N ALA A 178 -21.74 14.20 7.18
CA ALA A 178 -22.71 14.65 8.18
C ALA A 178 -23.05 13.57 9.23
N ASP A 179 -23.24 12.32 8.80
CA ASP A 179 -23.54 11.20 9.69
C ASP A 179 -22.41 10.95 10.69
N VAL A 180 -21.15 11.02 10.21
CA VAL A 180 -19.95 10.86 11.04
C VAL A 180 -19.80 12.03 12.03
N VAL A 181 -20.07 13.25 11.58
CA VAL A 181 -20.07 14.45 12.44
C VAL A 181 -21.11 14.32 13.53
N ALA A 182 -22.32 13.81 13.22
CA ALA A 182 -23.38 13.59 14.22
C ALA A 182 -22.95 12.57 15.28
N GLU A 183 -22.28 11.48 14.89
CA GLU A 183 -21.74 10.48 15.83
C GLU A 183 -20.63 11.04 16.72
N LEU A 184 -19.75 11.88 16.15
CA LEU A 184 -18.67 12.51 16.90
C LEU A 184 -19.14 13.70 17.77
N ALA A 185 -20.29 14.28 17.47
CA ALA A 185 -20.88 15.33 18.30
C ALA A 185 -21.23 14.84 19.73
N GLU A 186 -21.62 13.57 19.88
CA GLU A 186 -21.81 12.97 21.20
C GLU A 186 -20.51 12.96 22.03
N ILE A 187 -19.39 12.67 21.37
CA ILE A 187 -18.07 12.64 22.00
C ILE A 187 -17.61 14.05 22.36
N ARG A 188 -17.83 15.02 21.46
CA ARG A 188 -17.60 16.44 21.73
C ARG A 188 -18.36 16.91 22.98
N ASP A 189 -19.64 16.60 23.06
CA ASP A 189 -20.50 17.01 24.17
C ASP A 189 -20.03 16.41 25.50
N PHE A 190 -19.56 15.15 25.48
CA PHE A 190 -18.97 14.54 26.66
C PHE A 190 -17.66 15.22 27.07
N LEU A 191 -16.77 15.53 26.13
CA LEU A 191 -15.49 16.21 26.42
C LEU A 191 -15.70 17.65 26.93
N ALA A 192 -16.72 18.35 26.43
CA ALA A 192 -17.06 19.71 26.83
C ALA A 192 -17.66 19.74 28.23
N ASP A 193 -18.49 18.78 28.62
CA ASP A 193 -19.11 18.70 29.95
C ASP A 193 -19.14 17.25 30.47
N PRO A 194 -17.99 16.70 30.92
CA PRO A 194 -17.92 15.33 31.44
C PRO A 194 -18.82 15.08 32.66
N GLY A 195 -19.03 16.13 33.48
CA GLY A 195 -19.80 16.03 34.75
C GLY A 195 -21.23 15.58 34.53
N ARG A 196 -21.90 16.12 33.53
CA ARG A 196 -23.28 15.78 33.16
C ARG A 196 -23.46 14.32 32.81
N PHE A 197 -22.55 13.75 32.05
CA PHE A 197 -22.62 12.36 31.60
C PHE A 197 -22.25 11.38 32.71
N LEU A 198 -21.22 11.70 33.50
CA LEU A 198 -20.78 10.87 34.62
C LEU A 198 -21.87 10.81 35.73
N ALA A 199 -22.63 11.87 35.92
CA ALA A 199 -23.76 11.89 36.86
C ALA A 199 -24.89 10.92 36.47
N MET A 200 -25.02 10.64 35.16
CA MET A 200 -25.97 9.65 34.63
C MET A 200 -25.38 8.23 34.56
N GLY A 201 -24.14 8.02 35.00
CA GLY A 201 -23.43 6.74 34.93
C GLY A 201 -22.88 6.39 33.55
N ALA A 202 -22.90 7.35 32.60
CA ALA A 202 -22.31 7.13 31.28
C ALA A 202 -20.76 7.16 31.36
N THR A 203 -20.11 6.34 30.56
CA THR A 203 -18.65 6.28 30.46
C THR A 203 -18.20 6.69 29.06
N LEU A 204 -17.16 7.52 28.95
CA LEU A 204 -16.53 7.86 27.68
C LEU A 204 -15.97 6.60 27.02
N PRO A 205 -16.15 6.40 25.71
CA PRO A 205 -15.34 5.41 24.98
C PRO A 205 -13.87 5.78 25.14
N ARG A 206 -13.01 4.78 25.40
CA ARG A 206 -11.58 5.04 25.59
C ARG A 206 -10.87 5.39 24.29
N GLY A 207 -11.35 4.83 23.18
CA GLY A 207 -10.77 5.06 21.88
C GLY A 207 -11.78 5.04 20.73
N VAL A 208 -11.49 5.85 19.74
CA VAL A 208 -12.20 5.92 18.46
C VAL A 208 -11.23 5.61 17.34
N LEU A 209 -11.56 4.66 16.50
CA LEU A 209 -10.80 4.32 15.30
C LEU A 209 -11.49 4.93 14.08
N LEU A 210 -10.83 5.88 13.41
CA LEU A 210 -11.24 6.42 12.13
C LEU A 210 -10.57 5.61 11.01
N TYR A 211 -11.33 5.00 10.13
CA TYR A 211 -10.76 4.22 9.04
C TYR A 211 -11.42 4.54 7.71
N GLY A 212 -10.70 4.33 6.60
CA GLY A 212 -11.19 4.60 5.26
C GLY A 212 -10.08 5.01 4.30
N PRO A 213 -10.40 5.28 3.02
CA PRO A 213 -9.42 5.67 2.01
C PRO A 213 -8.59 6.89 2.42
N PRO A 214 -7.35 7.03 1.91
CA PRO A 214 -6.57 8.26 2.13
C PRO A 214 -7.29 9.47 1.54
N GLY A 215 -7.10 10.65 2.15
CA GLY A 215 -7.70 11.89 1.65
C GLY A 215 -9.18 12.12 2.02
N THR A 216 -9.82 11.24 2.80
CA THR A 216 -11.23 11.41 3.25
C THR A 216 -11.40 12.36 4.43
N GLY A 217 -10.31 12.92 4.98
CA GLY A 217 -10.38 13.94 6.04
C GLY A 217 -10.27 13.42 7.47
N LYS A 218 -9.81 12.17 7.71
CA LYS A 218 -9.67 11.57 9.04
C LYS A 218 -8.96 12.46 10.06
N THR A 219 -7.79 12.98 9.69
CA THR A 219 -6.98 13.88 10.54
C THR A 219 -7.67 15.23 10.79
N LEU A 220 -8.35 15.79 9.76
CA LEU A 220 -9.11 17.02 9.87
C LEU A 220 -10.28 16.85 10.85
N LEU A 221 -11.01 15.74 10.73
CA LEU A 221 -12.14 15.43 11.59
C LEU A 221 -11.74 15.29 13.06
N ALA A 222 -10.61 14.59 13.33
CA ALA A 222 -10.08 14.47 14.69
C ALA A 222 -9.72 15.85 15.31
N ARG A 223 -9.13 16.75 14.50
CA ARG A 223 -8.85 18.12 14.90
C ARG A 223 -10.13 18.93 15.14
N ALA A 224 -11.14 18.75 14.30
CA ALA A 224 -12.42 19.44 14.43
C ALA A 224 -13.14 19.05 15.73
N VAL A 225 -13.11 17.77 16.11
CA VAL A 225 -13.66 17.33 17.42
C VAL A 225 -12.97 18.04 18.58
N ALA A 226 -11.64 18.15 18.54
CA ALA A 226 -10.88 18.82 19.60
C ALA A 226 -11.16 20.33 19.66
N GLY A 227 -11.25 20.98 18.48
CA GLY A 227 -11.55 22.40 18.38
C GLY A 227 -12.95 22.75 18.87
N GLU A 228 -13.95 21.95 18.49
CA GLU A 228 -15.34 22.12 18.97
C GLU A 228 -15.47 21.86 20.47
N ALA A 229 -14.78 20.84 21.00
CA ALA A 229 -14.78 20.54 22.42
C ALA A 229 -13.94 21.54 23.25
N GLY A 230 -13.10 22.35 22.59
CA GLY A 230 -12.20 23.30 23.26
C GLY A 230 -11.10 22.63 24.09
N VAL A 231 -10.67 21.41 23.72
CA VAL A 231 -9.68 20.61 24.46
C VAL A 231 -8.34 20.52 23.73
N PRO A 232 -7.22 20.34 24.47
CA PRO A 232 -5.92 20.10 23.91
C PRO A 232 -5.88 18.91 22.96
N PHE A 233 -5.10 19.04 21.87
CA PHE A 233 -4.93 18.03 20.84
C PHE A 233 -3.46 17.66 20.71
N LEU A 234 -3.11 16.45 21.15
CA LEU A 234 -1.77 15.89 21.04
C LEU A 234 -1.72 14.93 19.85
N SER A 235 -0.95 15.28 18.83
CA SER A 235 -0.91 14.51 17.58
C SER A 235 0.46 13.89 17.36
N ILE A 236 0.48 12.60 17.02
CA ILE A 236 1.67 11.85 16.65
C ILE A 236 1.36 10.92 15.48
N SER A 237 2.38 10.61 14.66
CA SER A 237 2.26 9.56 13.65
C SER A 237 2.66 8.20 14.24
N GLY A 238 1.96 7.14 13.87
CA GLY A 238 2.36 5.77 14.22
C GLY A 238 3.78 5.43 13.75
N SER A 239 4.23 6.03 12.66
CA SER A 239 5.61 5.89 12.18
C SER A 239 6.66 6.49 13.13
N ASP A 240 6.30 7.51 13.91
CA ASP A 240 7.22 8.14 14.87
C ASP A 240 7.54 7.25 16.08
N PHE A 241 6.76 6.20 16.28
CA PHE A 241 7.01 5.18 17.29
C PHE A 241 7.97 4.09 16.80
N VAL A 242 8.19 3.98 15.49
CA VAL A 242 9.06 2.95 14.90
C VAL A 242 10.47 3.51 14.78
N GLU A 243 11.35 3.10 15.68
CA GLU A 243 12.75 3.53 15.73
C GLU A 243 13.70 2.34 15.49
N LEU A 244 14.97 2.64 15.21
CA LEU A 244 16.01 1.62 15.06
C LEU A 244 16.54 1.07 16.39
N PHE A 245 16.21 1.73 17.51
CA PHE A 245 16.71 1.37 18.85
C PHE A 245 15.58 0.84 19.72
N VAL A 246 15.74 -0.39 20.18
CA VAL A 246 14.77 -1.10 21.02
C VAL A 246 14.39 -0.31 22.29
N GLY A 247 13.10 -0.08 22.48
CA GLY A 247 12.53 0.53 23.70
C GLY A 247 12.27 2.04 23.61
N LEU A 248 12.73 2.75 22.60
CA LEU A 248 12.44 4.19 22.44
C LEU A 248 10.98 4.45 22.08
N GLY A 249 10.38 3.64 21.23
CA GLY A 249 8.96 3.74 20.86
C GLY A 249 8.05 3.60 22.09
N ALA A 250 8.28 2.60 22.92
CA ALA A 250 7.53 2.41 24.17
C ALA A 250 7.70 3.58 25.18
N SER A 251 8.87 4.23 25.20
CA SER A 251 9.09 5.40 26.04
C SER A 251 8.29 6.62 25.55
N ARG A 252 8.26 6.83 24.22
CA ARG A 252 7.46 7.90 23.60
C ARG A 252 5.96 7.72 23.84
N VAL A 253 5.47 6.47 23.76
CA VAL A 253 4.08 6.20 24.12
C VAL A 253 3.79 6.65 25.55
N ARG A 254 4.62 6.27 26.52
CA ARG A 254 4.43 6.69 27.91
C ARG A 254 4.46 8.20 28.08
N GLU A 255 5.45 8.88 27.51
CA GLU A 255 5.58 10.34 27.57
C GLU A 255 4.33 11.06 27.02
N LEU A 256 3.83 10.61 25.85
CA LEU A 256 2.62 11.15 25.22
C LEU A 256 1.38 10.97 26.13
N PHE A 257 1.21 9.79 26.73
CA PHE A 257 0.06 9.53 27.59
C PHE A 257 0.17 10.22 28.97
N GLU A 258 1.37 10.41 29.50
CA GLU A 258 1.62 11.22 30.71
C GLU A 258 1.28 12.69 30.44
N GLU A 259 1.69 13.24 29.29
CA GLU A 259 1.36 14.60 28.86
C GLU A 259 -0.16 14.77 28.70
N ALA A 260 -0.83 13.83 28.03
CA ALA A 260 -2.29 13.86 27.86
C ALA A 260 -3.04 13.81 29.19
N LYS A 261 -2.58 13.00 30.15
CA LYS A 261 -3.16 12.94 31.50
C LYS A 261 -2.97 14.25 32.28
N ALA A 262 -1.84 14.92 32.06
CA ALA A 262 -1.56 16.20 32.71
C ALA A 262 -2.42 17.37 32.17
N GLU A 263 -2.84 17.26 30.89
CA GLU A 263 -3.64 18.27 30.21
C GLU A 263 -5.13 17.89 30.09
N ALA A 264 -5.60 16.84 30.77
CA ALA A 264 -6.98 16.38 30.71
C ALA A 264 -8.01 17.48 31.13
N PRO A 265 -9.15 17.65 30.41
CA PRO A 265 -9.60 16.80 29.28
C PRO A 265 -8.79 17.07 28.02
N ALA A 266 -8.39 16.00 27.30
CA ALA A 266 -7.52 16.11 26.14
C ALA A 266 -7.82 15.00 25.11
N ILE A 267 -7.44 15.24 23.85
CA ILE A 267 -7.47 14.22 22.78
C ILE A 267 -6.03 13.86 22.38
N VAL A 268 -5.74 12.56 22.42
CA VAL A 268 -4.53 11.97 21.82
C VAL A 268 -4.89 11.46 20.41
N PHE A 269 -4.25 11.97 19.39
CA PHE A 269 -4.45 11.53 18.02
C PHE A 269 -3.24 10.77 17.51
N ILE A 270 -3.46 9.55 17.01
CA ILE A 270 -2.44 8.69 16.43
C ILE A 270 -2.78 8.47 14.96
N ASP A 271 -2.06 9.15 14.08
CA ASP A 271 -2.22 8.92 12.63
C ASP A 271 -1.43 7.68 12.19
N GLU A 272 -1.86 7.03 11.12
CA GLU A 272 -1.21 5.84 10.57
C GLU A 272 -0.93 4.75 11.64
N ILE A 273 -1.93 4.44 12.48
CA ILE A 273 -1.77 3.48 13.59
C ILE A 273 -1.33 2.10 13.10
N ASP A 274 -1.58 1.76 11.84
CA ASP A 274 -1.15 0.51 11.19
C ASP A 274 0.38 0.37 11.07
N ALA A 275 1.14 1.47 11.20
CA ALA A 275 2.60 1.40 11.30
C ALA A 275 3.08 0.63 12.54
N VAL A 276 2.35 0.70 13.65
CA VAL A 276 2.66 0.05 14.93
C VAL A 276 1.72 -1.11 15.22
N GLY A 277 0.45 -0.96 14.87
CA GLY A 277 -0.65 -1.86 15.22
C GLY A 277 -0.84 -3.07 14.32
N ARG A 278 0.13 -3.44 13.50
CA ARG A 278 0.01 -4.57 12.55
C ARG A 278 0.03 -5.92 13.24
N GLU A 279 -0.81 -6.85 12.76
CA GLU A 279 -0.90 -8.22 13.25
C GLU A 279 0.42 -9.00 13.17
N ARG A 280 0.62 -9.93 14.10
CA ARG A 280 1.81 -10.77 14.27
C ARG A 280 1.93 -11.79 13.14
N GLY A 281 3.08 -11.83 12.49
CA GLY A 281 3.48 -12.97 11.67
C GLY A 281 3.45 -12.74 10.18
N SER A 282 4.63 -12.58 9.60
CA SER A 282 5.00 -13.21 8.32
C SER A 282 6.46 -13.01 7.92
N VAL A 283 7.25 -12.17 8.58
CA VAL A 283 8.68 -12.05 8.21
C VAL A 283 9.54 -11.91 9.47
N ALA A 284 10.45 -12.86 9.72
CA ALA A 284 11.43 -12.79 10.77
C ALA A 284 12.49 -11.70 10.47
N GLY A 285 12.51 -10.61 11.26
CA GLY A 285 13.50 -9.54 11.15
C GLY A 285 13.57 -8.69 12.43
N SER A 286 14.74 -8.15 12.74
CA SER A 286 15.08 -7.43 13.98
C SER A 286 14.24 -6.17 14.30
N GLY A 287 13.36 -5.73 13.40
CA GLY A 287 12.43 -4.60 13.62
C GLY A 287 11.05 -5.01 14.18
N HIS A 288 10.77 -6.31 14.33
CA HIS A 288 9.49 -6.78 14.84
C HIS A 288 9.36 -6.65 16.36
N ASP A 289 10.42 -6.97 17.10
CA ASP A 289 10.41 -6.94 18.58
C ASP A 289 10.11 -5.53 19.12
N GLU A 290 10.59 -4.48 18.45
CA GLU A 290 10.35 -3.10 18.86
C GLU A 290 8.90 -2.66 18.64
N ARG A 291 8.34 -2.98 17.46
CA ARG A 291 6.93 -2.68 17.16
C ARG A 291 5.99 -3.38 18.13
N GLU A 292 6.25 -4.66 18.42
CA GLU A 292 5.47 -5.44 19.38
C GLU A 292 5.57 -4.86 20.80
N GLN A 293 6.75 -4.44 21.24
CA GLN A 293 6.94 -3.79 22.52
C GLN A 293 6.19 -2.46 22.59
N THR A 294 6.22 -1.68 21.52
CA THR A 294 5.52 -0.40 21.42
C THR A 294 4.00 -0.59 21.42
N LEU A 295 3.51 -1.56 20.63
CA LEU A 295 2.10 -1.93 20.64
C LEU A 295 1.63 -2.38 22.02
N ASN A 296 2.38 -3.27 22.68
CA ASN A 296 2.06 -3.71 24.03
C ASN A 296 2.03 -2.55 25.02
N GLN A 297 2.95 -1.58 24.91
CA GLN A 297 2.93 -0.38 25.75
C GLN A 297 1.69 0.48 25.47
N LEU A 298 1.31 0.67 24.19
CA LEU A 298 0.10 1.39 23.83
C LEU A 298 -1.15 0.74 24.44
N LEU A 299 -1.24 -0.59 24.36
CA LEU A 299 -2.34 -1.34 24.97
C LEU A 299 -2.38 -1.17 26.49
N VAL A 300 -1.23 -1.19 27.16
CA VAL A 300 -1.12 -0.98 28.61
C VAL A 300 -1.57 0.43 28.99
N GLU A 301 -1.15 1.46 28.26
CA GLU A 301 -1.57 2.84 28.54
C GLU A 301 -3.07 3.03 28.32
N MET A 302 -3.65 2.45 27.24
CA MET A 302 -5.09 2.48 27.01
C MET A 302 -5.89 1.74 28.09
N ASP A 303 -5.41 0.59 28.54
CA ASP A 303 -6.05 -0.18 29.62
C ASP A 303 -5.92 0.52 30.99
N GLY A 304 -4.83 1.28 31.17
CA GLY A 304 -4.49 2.01 32.40
C GLY A 304 -5.24 3.33 32.61
N PHE A 305 -6.14 3.73 31.72
CA PHE A 305 -6.98 4.91 31.94
C PHE A 305 -7.99 4.68 33.06
N ASP A 306 -7.95 5.51 34.08
CA ASP A 306 -9.03 5.62 35.05
C ASP A 306 -10.30 6.12 34.38
N ARG A 307 -11.46 5.61 34.79
CA ARG A 307 -12.78 6.02 34.27
C ARG A 307 -13.06 7.53 34.48
N SER A 308 -12.28 8.18 35.35
CA SER A 308 -12.36 9.61 35.64
C SER A 308 -11.40 10.47 34.81
N SER A 309 -10.42 9.86 34.09
CA SER A 309 -9.53 10.63 33.23
C SER A 309 -10.25 10.92 31.92
N ALA A 310 -10.58 12.19 31.67
CA ALA A 310 -11.23 12.64 30.45
C ALA A 310 -10.23 12.75 29.28
N VAL A 311 -9.50 11.67 29.01
CA VAL A 311 -8.59 11.56 27.85
C VAL A 311 -9.18 10.60 26.85
N LEU A 312 -9.34 11.04 25.61
CA LEU A 312 -9.82 10.26 24.48
C LEU A 312 -8.67 9.96 23.52
N VAL A 313 -8.52 8.71 23.12
CA VAL A 313 -7.58 8.32 22.05
C VAL A 313 -8.34 8.23 20.73
N ILE A 314 -7.96 9.01 19.73
CA ILE A 314 -8.46 8.87 18.36
C ILE A 314 -7.32 8.32 17.50
N ALA A 315 -7.53 7.20 16.83
CA ALA A 315 -6.56 6.69 15.87
C ALA A 315 -7.11 6.74 14.46
N ALA A 316 -6.23 6.94 13.48
CA ALA A 316 -6.58 6.89 12.07
C ALA A 316 -5.77 5.82 11.32
N THR A 317 -6.41 5.12 10.39
CA THR A 317 -5.75 4.17 9.50
C THR A 317 -6.41 4.13 8.12
N ASN A 318 -5.60 3.84 7.11
CA ASN A 318 -6.10 3.54 5.77
C ASN A 318 -6.32 2.01 5.58
N ARG A 319 -5.82 1.19 6.51
CA ARG A 319 -5.82 -0.26 6.43
C ARG A 319 -6.30 -0.91 7.71
N PRO A 320 -7.61 -0.90 7.97
CA PRO A 320 -8.17 -1.54 9.18
C PRO A 320 -7.98 -3.06 9.18
N ASP A 321 -7.77 -3.66 8.01
CA ASP A 321 -7.56 -5.09 7.77
C ASP A 321 -6.28 -5.64 8.36
N VAL A 322 -5.24 -4.80 8.51
CA VAL A 322 -3.92 -5.24 9.02
C VAL A 322 -3.75 -5.03 10.53
N LEU A 323 -4.74 -4.43 11.21
CA LEU A 323 -4.62 -4.11 12.63
C LEU A 323 -4.75 -5.35 13.52
N ASP A 324 -3.91 -5.41 14.55
CA ASP A 324 -3.98 -6.45 15.58
C ASP A 324 -5.37 -6.44 16.25
N PRO A 325 -6.09 -7.57 16.27
CA PRO A 325 -7.40 -7.68 16.91
C PRO A 325 -7.43 -7.24 18.38
N ALA A 326 -6.29 -7.26 19.05
CA ALA A 326 -6.15 -6.78 20.42
C ALA A 326 -6.49 -5.28 20.57
N LEU A 327 -6.19 -4.45 19.55
CA LEU A 327 -6.56 -3.04 19.53
C LEU A 327 -8.08 -2.82 19.46
N LEU A 328 -8.78 -3.77 18.84
CA LEU A 328 -10.22 -3.68 18.57
C LEU A 328 -11.09 -4.29 19.66
N ARG A 329 -10.48 -4.76 20.78
CA ARG A 329 -11.23 -5.30 21.92
C ARG A 329 -11.90 -4.19 22.72
N PRO A 330 -13.08 -4.48 23.33
CA PRO A 330 -13.75 -3.53 24.23
C PRO A 330 -12.81 -3.01 25.31
N GLY A 331 -12.90 -1.70 25.59
CA GLY A 331 -12.01 -1.00 26.51
C GLY A 331 -10.80 -0.36 25.85
N ARG A 332 -10.66 -0.46 24.52
CA ARG A 332 -9.58 0.13 23.72
C ARG A 332 -10.17 0.98 22.61
N PHE A 333 -10.16 0.55 21.33
CA PHE A 333 -10.91 1.24 20.29
C PHE A 333 -12.35 0.73 20.25
N ASP A 334 -13.18 1.26 21.14
CA ASP A 334 -14.56 0.84 21.33
C ASP A 334 -15.47 1.26 20.19
N ARG A 335 -15.22 2.46 19.63
CA ARG A 335 -15.95 2.96 18.46
C ARG A 335 -15.10 2.88 17.20
N ARG A 336 -15.71 2.42 16.11
CA ARG A 336 -15.07 2.31 14.80
C ARG A 336 -15.92 3.05 13.80
N ILE A 337 -15.38 4.13 13.25
CA ILE A 337 -16.08 5.04 12.37
C ILE A 337 -15.42 4.98 10.99
N GLY A 338 -16.18 4.47 10.01
CA GLY A 338 -15.74 4.41 8.62
C GLY A 338 -15.98 5.72 7.90
N LEU A 339 -14.96 6.25 7.24
CA LEU A 339 -15.07 7.39 6.34
C LEU A 339 -14.97 6.87 4.91
N ASP A 340 -16.11 6.73 4.27
CA ASP A 340 -16.20 6.35 2.87
C ASP A 340 -15.88 7.52 1.94
N LEU A 341 -15.80 7.24 0.63
CA LEU A 341 -15.73 8.29 -0.38
C LEU A 341 -17.03 9.12 -0.33
N PRO A 342 -16.92 10.45 -0.51
CA PRO A 342 -18.10 11.32 -0.45
C PRO A 342 -19.05 11.02 -1.63
N ASP A 343 -20.33 10.95 -1.35
CA ASP A 343 -21.39 10.89 -2.35
C ASP A 343 -21.50 12.22 -3.11
N PHE A 344 -22.42 12.30 -4.06
CA PHE A 344 -22.62 13.53 -4.86
C PHE A 344 -22.87 14.76 -3.98
N ALA A 345 -23.73 14.65 -2.96
CA ALA A 345 -24.05 15.76 -2.06
C ALA A 345 -22.82 16.18 -1.26
N GLY A 346 -22.10 15.21 -0.71
CA GLY A 346 -20.86 15.43 0.02
C GLY A 346 -19.77 16.07 -0.84
N ARG A 347 -19.59 15.63 -2.09
CA ARG A 347 -18.62 16.29 -3.00
C ARG A 347 -18.99 17.74 -3.29
N LEU A 348 -20.28 18.01 -3.48
CA LEU A 348 -20.75 19.38 -3.69
C LEU A 348 -20.50 20.27 -2.48
N GLU A 349 -20.74 19.77 -1.27
CA GLU A 349 -20.45 20.49 -0.02
C GLU A 349 -18.94 20.75 0.13
N ILE A 350 -18.09 19.74 -0.12
CA ILE A 350 -16.63 19.89 -0.09
C ILE A 350 -16.16 20.93 -1.11
N LEU A 351 -16.66 20.87 -2.33
CA LEU A 351 -16.34 21.88 -3.36
C LEU A 351 -16.77 23.29 -2.93
N ARG A 352 -17.96 23.45 -2.36
CA ARG A 352 -18.45 24.74 -1.85
C ARG A 352 -17.57 25.25 -0.72
N LEU A 353 -17.14 24.38 0.19
CA LEU A 353 -16.25 24.73 1.30
C LEU A 353 -14.92 25.30 0.77
N HIS A 354 -14.26 24.57 -0.13
CA HIS A 354 -12.97 24.98 -0.70
C HIS A 354 -13.07 26.14 -1.70
N ALA A 355 -14.26 26.38 -2.26
CA ALA A 355 -14.54 27.51 -3.13
C ALA A 355 -14.62 28.87 -2.39
N ARG A 356 -14.93 28.87 -1.08
CA ARG A 356 -15.07 30.11 -0.27
C ARG A 356 -13.84 31.03 -0.35
N SER A 357 -12.65 30.46 -0.51
CA SER A 357 -11.39 31.19 -0.53
C SER A 357 -10.86 31.47 -1.96
N LYS A 358 -11.63 31.18 -3.00
CA LYS A 358 -11.17 31.27 -4.39
C LYS A 358 -12.07 32.19 -5.22
N PRO A 359 -11.48 33.04 -6.10
CA PRO A 359 -12.25 33.94 -6.95
C PRO A 359 -12.80 33.16 -8.17
N LEU A 360 -13.97 32.54 -8.01
CA LEU A 360 -14.61 31.79 -9.08
C LEU A 360 -15.41 32.74 -9.99
N ALA A 361 -15.36 32.53 -11.30
CA ALA A 361 -16.18 33.21 -12.28
C ALA A 361 -17.64 32.67 -12.27
N PRO A 362 -18.64 33.44 -12.73
CA PRO A 362 -20.04 33.01 -12.72
C PRO A 362 -20.35 31.78 -13.57
N ASP A 363 -19.47 31.43 -14.53
CA ASP A 363 -19.58 30.26 -15.40
C ASP A 363 -19.17 28.95 -14.74
N VAL A 364 -18.62 29.00 -13.51
CA VAL A 364 -18.20 27.80 -12.79
C VAL A 364 -19.38 27.15 -12.06
N GLU A 365 -19.83 26.02 -12.59
CA GLU A 365 -20.87 25.20 -11.98
C GLU A 365 -20.29 24.10 -11.10
N LEU A 366 -20.26 24.33 -9.77
CA LEU A 366 -19.76 23.35 -8.81
C LEU A 366 -20.56 22.02 -8.82
N GLU A 367 -21.84 22.10 -9.13
CA GLU A 367 -22.69 20.89 -9.28
C GLU A 367 -22.25 20.01 -10.46
N ALA A 368 -21.95 20.63 -11.62
CA ALA A 368 -21.42 19.90 -12.76
C ALA A 368 -20.05 19.28 -12.44
N THR A 369 -19.21 20.00 -11.70
CA THR A 369 -17.92 19.48 -11.21
C THR A 369 -18.14 18.30 -10.26
N ALA A 370 -19.05 18.39 -9.28
CA ALA A 370 -19.36 17.31 -8.34
C ALA A 370 -19.88 16.04 -9.04
N ARG A 371 -20.68 16.19 -10.11
CA ARG A 371 -21.12 15.05 -10.92
C ARG A 371 -19.96 14.35 -11.63
N ARG A 372 -19.02 15.11 -12.18
CA ARG A 372 -17.88 14.59 -12.94
C ARG A 372 -16.76 14.00 -12.08
N THR A 373 -16.75 14.31 -10.79
CA THR A 373 -15.72 13.87 -9.84
C THR A 373 -16.17 12.70 -8.95
N ALA A 374 -17.02 11.80 -9.48
CA ALA A 374 -17.39 10.57 -8.78
C ALA A 374 -16.13 9.75 -8.42
N GLY A 375 -16.06 9.28 -7.17
CA GLY A 375 -14.90 8.54 -6.67
C GLY A 375 -13.75 9.41 -6.16
N PHE A 376 -13.82 10.74 -6.24
CA PHE A 376 -12.80 11.63 -5.67
C PHE A 376 -12.95 11.74 -4.16
N THR A 377 -11.82 11.82 -3.49
CA THR A 377 -11.73 12.14 -2.07
C THR A 377 -11.87 13.64 -1.80
N GLY A 378 -12.04 14.02 -0.54
CA GLY A 378 -12.02 15.44 -0.16
C GLY A 378 -10.70 16.14 -0.54
N ALA A 379 -9.59 15.44 -0.42
CA ALA A 379 -8.27 15.97 -0.80
C ALA A 379 -8.15 16.18 -2.32
N ASP A 380 -8.69 15.26 -3.14
CA ASP A 380 -8.69 15.39 -4.59
C ASP A 380 -9.52 16.61 -5.03
N LEU A 381 -10.70 16.79 -4.42
CA LEU A 381 -11.58 17.93 -4.71
C LEU A 381 -10.95 19.28 -4.33
N ALA A 382 -10.28 19.33 -3.18
CA ALA A 382 -9.50 20.50 -2.77
C ALA A 382 -8.37 20.79 -3.76
N ASN A 383 -7.68 19.73 -4.21
CA ASN A 383 -6.61 19.84 -5.20
C ASN A 383 -7.13 20.31 -6.57
N VAL A 384 -8.29 19.83 -7.02
CA VAL A 384 -8.92 20.31 -8.28
C VAL A 384 -9.10 21.83 -8.26
N LEU A 385 -9.70 22.37 -7.19
CA LEU A 385 -9.90 23.81 -7.10
C LEU A 385 -8.58 24.59 -6.94
N ASN A 386 -7.58 23.98 -6.33
CA ASN A 386 -6.24 24.57 -6.22
C ASN A 386 -5.54 24.61 -7.59
N GLU A 387 -5.55 23.49 -8.33
CA GLU A 387 -4.99 23.41 -9.68
C GLU A 387 -5.70 24.38 -10.64
N ALA A 388 -7.04 24.50 -10.54
CA ALA A 388 -7.81 25.47 -11.32
C ALA A 388 -7.35 26.91 -11.04
N ALA A 389 -7.11 27.25 -9.78
CA ALA A 389 -6.61 28.57 -9.41
C ALA A 389 -5.17 28.80 -9.93
N LEU A 390 -4.31 27.78 -9.90
CA LEU A 390 -2.96 27.85 -10.47
C LEU A 390 -2.98 28.04 -11.99
N LEU A 391 -3.93 27.40 -12.69
CA LEU A 391 -4.12 27.56 -14.13
C LEU A 391 -4.55 28.99 -14.49
N ALA A 392 -5.55 29.53 -13.77
CA ALA A 392 -5.98 30.90 -13.93
C ALA A 392 -4.83 31.91 -13.69
N ALA A 393 -4.08 31.72 -12.57
CA ALA A 393 -2.94 32.57 -12.25
C ALA A 393 -1.82 32.51 -13.31
N ARG A 394 -1.55 31.32 -13.88
CA ARG A 394 -0.56 31.15 -14.98
C ARG A 394 -0.94 31.98 -16.22
N ARG A 395 -2.23 32.08 -16.51
CA ARG A 395 -2.75 32.95 -17.60
C ARG A 395 -2.82 34.42 -17.22
N ARG A 396 -2.46 34.77 -15.98
CA ARG A 396 -2.62 36.14 -15.42
C ARG A 396 -4.08 36.58 -15.37
N ASP A 397 -5.00 35.64 -15.24
CA ASP A 397 -6.43 35.93 -15.05
C ASP A 397 -6.70 36.18 -13.55
N THR A 398 -7.72 36.98 -13.25
CA THR A 398 -8.12 37.30 -11.85
C THR A 398 -9.23 36.39 -11.34
N LEU A 399 -9.88 35.64 -12.24
CA LEU A 399 -10.98 34.72 -11.94
C LEU A 399 -10.67 33.34 -12.48
N VAL A 400 -11.07 32.33 -11.72
CA VAL A 400 -11.04 30.91 -12.12
C VAL A 400 -12.29 30.65 -12.97
N ARG A 401 -12.14 30.22 -14.22
CA ARG A 401 -13.23 29.92 -15.14
C ARG A 401 -13.56 28.44 -15.19
N ALA A 402 -14.73 28.09 -15.74
CA ALA A 402 -15.15 26.72 -15.92
C ALA A 402 -14.09 25.84 -16.64
N GLY A 403 -13.46 26.40 -17.72
CA GLY A 403 -12.39 25.68 -18.42
C GLY A 403 -11.15 25.38 -17.58
N ASP A 404 -10.84 26.18 -16.55
CA ASP A 404 -9.74 25.91 -15.63
C ASP A 404 -10.08 24.75 -14.71
N VAL A 405 -11.33 24.70 -14.24
CA VAL A 405 -11.82 23.60 -13.40
C VAL A 405 -11.85 22.30 -14.20
N ASP A 406 -12.29 22.34 -15.46
CA ASP A 406 -12.32 21.17 -16.34
C ASP A 406 -10.92 20.63 -16.61
N GLU A 407 -9.95 21.49 -16.87
CA GLU A 407 -8.56 21.08 -17.06
C GLU A 407 -7.93 20.60 -15.75
N ALA A 408 -8.27 21.22 -14.61
CA ALA A 408 -7.78 20.81 -13.30
C ALA A 408 -8.26 19.40 -12.94
N VAL A 409 -9.53 19.07 -13.21
CA VAL A 409 -10.07 17.72 -13.02
C VAL A 409 -9.26 16.69 -13.82
N VAL A 410 -8.99 16.99 -15.10
CA VAL A 410 -8.18 16.12 -15.95
C VAL A 410 -6.74 15.98 -15.41
N ARG A 411 -6.15 17.07 -14.93
CA ARG A 411 -4.78 17.03 -14.35
C ARG A 411 -4.66 16.19 -13.09
N VAL A 412 -5.66 16.25 -12.25
CA VAL A 412 -5.66 15.46 -10.99
C VAL A 412 -5.71 13.97 -11.30
N VAL A 413 -6.41 13.56 -12.36
CA VAL A 413 -6.54 12.14 -12.72
C VAL A 413 -5.43 11.66 -13.65
N ALA A 414 -5.25 12.36 -14.79
CA ALA A 414 -4.33 11.92 -15.84
C ALA A 414 -2.94 12.56 -15.74
N GLY A 415 -2.76 13.55 -14.87
CA GLY A 415 -1.52 14.32 -14.76
C GLY A 415 -1.42 15.48 -15.73
N PRO A 416 -0.34 16.27 -15.65
CA PRO A 416 -0.10 17.39 -16.56
C PRO A 416 0.22 16.90 -17.99
N GLU A 417 -0.07 17.75 -18.98
CA GLU A 417 0.33 17.49 -20.36
C GLU A 417 1.85 17.36 -20.48
N ARG A 418 2.28 16.34 -21.22
CA ARG A 418 3.71 16.17 -21.55
C ARG A 418 4.07 17.01 -22.77
N GLY A 419 4.85 18.07 -22.55
CA GLY A 419 5.54 18.79 -23.62
C GLY A 419 6.79 18.03 -24.08
N GLY A 420 6.64 16.77 -24.51
CA GLY A 420 7.75 15.88 -24.87
C GLY A 420 7.88 15.67 -26.38
N THR A 421 8.70 14.67 -26.76
CA THR A 421 8.88 14.24 -28.14
C THR A 421 7.52 13.92 -28.78
N PRO A 422 7.16 14.52 -29.92
CA PRO A 422 5.90 14.24 -30.57
C PRO A 422 5.83 12.74 -30.92
N MET A 423 4.68 12.11 -30.68
CA MET A 423 4.41 10.74 -31.08
C MET A 423 4.57 10.61 -32.61
N GLY A 424 5.17 9.50 -33.05
CA GLY A 424 5.23 9.17 -34.46
C GLY A 424 3.82 8.97 -35.03
N GLU A 425 3.63 9.19 -36.33
CA GLU A 425 2.31 9.10 -36.96
C GLU A 425 1.64 7.73 -36.78
N LYS A 426 2.43 6.64 -36.87
CA LYS A 426 1.93 5.27 -36.60
C LYS A 426 1.43 5.14 -35.16
N GLU A 427 2.22 5.59 -34.20
CA GLU A 427 1.88 5.53 -32.78
C GLU A 427 0.64 6.37 -32.46
N ARG A 428 0.56 7.58 -33.02
CA ARG A 428 -0.59 8.47 -32.88
C ARG A 428 -1.88 7.83 -33.39
N ARG A 429 -1.82 7.11 -34.51
CA ARG A 429 -2.97 6.36 -35.04
C ARG A 429 -3.37 5.20 -34.13
N LEU A 430 -2.40 4.44 -33.60
CA LEU A 430 -2.67 3.35 -32.67
C LEU A 430 -3.38 3.86 -31.41
N VAL A 431 -2.90 4.97 -30.83
CA VAL A 431 -3.54 5.61 -29.66
C VAL A 431 -4.93 6.11 -29.99
N ALA A 432 -5.14 6.75 -31.16
CA ALA A 432 -6.45 7.24 -31.56
C ALA A 432 -7.49 6.11 -31.68
N PHE A 433 -7.13 4.96 -32.26
CA PHE A 433 -8.03 3.81 -32.33
C PHE A 433 -8.26 3.16 -30.98
N HIS A 434 -7.24 3.14 -30.11
CA HIS A 434 -7.36 2.65 -28.74
C HIS A 434 -8.40 3.45 -27.94
N GLU A 435 -8.25 4.77 -27.91
CA GLU A 435 -9.16 5.67 -27.18
C GLU A 435 -10.57 5.71 -27.84
N ALA A 436 -10.63 5.65 -29.17
CA ALA A 436 -11.89 5.52 -29.89
C ALA A 436 -12.62 4.21 -29.52
N GLY A 437 -11.87 3.12 -29.32
CA GLY A 437 -12.42 1.85 -28.88
C GLY A 437 -13.15 1.94 -27.55
N HIS A 438 -12.50 2.53 -26.53
CA HIS A 438 -13.12 2.80 -25.25
C HIS A 438 -14.37 3.67 -25.37
N ALA A 439 -14.29 4.75 -26.17
CA ALA A 439 -15.39 5.69 -26.34
C ALA A 439 -16.61 5.04 -27.01
N VAL A 440 -16.41 4.34 -28.11
CA VAL A 440 -17.48 3.70 -28.87
C VAL A 440 -18.12 2.57 -28.07
N LEU A 441 -17.33 1.75 -27.40
CA LEU A 441 -17.86 0.63 -26.63
C LEU A 441 -18.61 1.11 -25.37
N ALA A 442 -18.08 2.11 -24.66
CA ALA A 442 -18.78 2.72 -23.54
C ALA A 442 -20.15 3.24 -23.98
N ALA A 443 -20.21 4.03 -25.06
CA ALA A 443 -21.47 4.55 -25.56
C ALA A 443 -22.44 3.46 -26.04
N ALA A 444 -21.93 2.38 -26.67
CA ALA A 444 -22.74 1.28 -27.17
C ALA A 444 -23.38 0.43 -26.04
N LEU A 445 -22.62 0.13 -24.98
CA LEU A 445 -23.07 -0.74 -23.90
C LEU A 445 -23.85 0.00 -22.81
N THR A 446 -23.50 1.26 -22.55
CA THR A 446 -24.10 2.03 -21.45
C THR A 446 -25.11 3.07 -21.91
N GLY A 447 -25.14 3.37 -23.20
CA GLY A 447 -25.92 4.48 -23.76
C GLY A 447 -25.39 5.86 -23.42
N GLU A 448 -24.27 5.96 -22.69
CA GLU A 448 -23.66 7.22 -22.23
C GLU A 448 -22.35 7.46 -22.96
N VAL A 449 -22.25 8.62 -23.59
CA VAL A 449 -21.04 9.05 -24.29
C VAL A 449 -20.02 9.55 -23.26
N PRO A 450 -18.72 9.18 -23.36
CA PRO A 450 -17.69 9.72 -22.48
C PRO A 450 -17.65 11.24 -22.45
N SER A 451 -17.34 11.80 -21.30
CA SER A 451 -17.27 13.26 -21.10
C SER A 451 -16.13 13.89 -21.91
N LYS A 452 -15.02 13.18 -22.09
CA LYS A 452 -13.84 13.64 -22.84
C LYS A 452 -13.01 12.45 -23.30
N VAL A 453 -12.50 12.54 -24.52
CA VAL A 453 -11.52 11.59 -25.08
C VAL A 453 -10.36 12.36 -25.67
N SER A 454 -9.12 11.95 -25.40
CA SER A 454 -7.95 12.69 -25.88
C SER A 454 -6.78 11.75 -26.17
N ILE A 455 -6.03 12.10 -27.22
CA ILE A 455 -4.75 11.46 -27.59
C ILE A 455 -3.54 12.31 -27.19
N VAL A 456 -3.75 13.36 -26.40
CA VAL A 456 -2.67 14.17 -25.84
C VAL A 456 -2.06 13.42 -24.67
N ALA A 457 -0.76 13.13 -24.76
CA ALA A 457 -0.04 12.38 -23.71
C ALA A 457 -0.01 13.16 -22.39
N ARG A 458 -0.38 12.48 -21.29
CA ARG A 458 -0.39 13.01 -19.93
C ARG A 458 0.23 12.05 -18.94
N GLY A 459 1.02 12.54 -18.01
CA GLY A 459 1.65 11.69 -17.02
C GLY A 459 2.38 10.49 -17.65
N ARG A 460 1.91 9.26 -17.44
CA ARG A 460 2.42 8.04 -18.08
C ARG A 460 1.57 7.56 -19.26
N SER A 461 0.37 8.08 -19.41
CA SER A 461 -0.57 7.67 -20.45
C SER A 461 -0.33 8.43 -21.75
N LEU A 462 -0.52 7.74 -22.88
CA LEU A 462 -0.42 8.32 -24.23
C LEU A 462 -1.74 8.95 -24.70
N GLY A 463 -2.85 8.56 -24.09
CA GLY A 463 -4.19 9.08 -24.28
C GLY A 463 -5.05 8.83 -23.06
N PHE A 464 -6.29 9.25 -23.06
CA PHE A 464 -7.26 8.92 -22.01
C PHE A 464 -8.70 9.08 -22.49
N THR A 465 -9.56 8.23 -21.97
CA THR A 465 -11.01 8.31 -22.15
C THR A 465 -11.67 8.54 -20.79
N TRP A 466 -12.32 9.69 -20.63
CA TRP A 466 -13.01 10.05 -19.40
C TRP A 466 -14.47 9.61 -19.48
N ALA A 467 -14.81 8.58 -18.72
CA ALA A 467 -16.18 8.09 -18.64
C ALA A 467 -17.15 9.16 -18.10
N SER A 468 -18.38 9.14 -18.58
CA SER A 468 -19.46 9.94 -17.97
C SER A 468 -19.74 9.45 -16.55
N PRO A 469 -19.99 10.37 -15.60
CA PRO A 469 -20.33 10.00 -14.24
C PRO A 469 -21.66 9.24 -14.25
N ARG A 470 -21.64 8.03 -13.74
CA ARG A 470 -22.85 7.25 -13.50
C ARG A 470 -23.50 7.66 -12.18
N PRO A 471 -24.83 7.54 -12.05
CA PRO A 471 -25.45 7.69 -10.74
C PRO A 471 -24.83 6.69 -9.76
N GLU A 472 -24.48 7.15 -8.58
CA GLU A 472 -23.86 6.35 -7.54
C GLU A 472 -24.84 5.26 -7.09
N ARG A 473 -24.54 4.03 -7.47
CA ARG A 473 -25.31 2.86 -7.07
C ARG A 473 -24.47 2.03 -6.09
N ARG A 474 -25.08 1.67 -4.97
CA ARG A 474 -24.44 0.79 -3.99
C ARG A 474 -24.40 -0.67 -4.44
N LEU A 475 -25.26 -1.04 -5.40
CA LEU A 475 -25.33 -2.40 -5.93
C LEU A 475 -25.02 -2.37 -7.42
N VAL A 476 -24.10 -3.24 -7.84
CA VAL A 476 -23.69 -3.42 -9.23
C VAL A 476 -23.99 -4.88 -9.61
N THR A 477 -24.65 -5.06 -10.74
CA THR A 477 -24.99 -6.40 -11.24
C THR A 477 -23.82 -7.06 -11.98
N ARG A 478 -23.86 -8.40 -12.11
CA ARG A 478 -22.88 -9.13 -12.92
C ARG A 478 -22.84 -8.63 -14.37
N ALA A 479 -24.00 -8.30 -14.94
CA ALA A 479 -24.06 -7.79 -16.31
C ALA A 479 -23.32 -6.44 -16.45
N GLU A 480 -23.54 -5.52 -15.52
CA GLU A 480 -22.85 -4.22 -15.51
C GLU A 480 -21.31 -4.36 -15.32
N LEU A 481 -20.87 -5.36 -14.51
CA LEU A 481 -19.45 -5.64 -14.37
C LEU A 481 -18.85 -6.26 -15.64
N MET A 482 -19.60 -7.12 -16.33
CA MET A 482 -19.18 -7.65 -17.63
C MET A 482 -19.10 -6.55 -18.70
N ASP A 483 -20.01 -5.59 -18.68
CA ASP A 483 -19.95 -4.41 -19.56
C ASP A 483 -18.73 -3.56 -19.26
N ARG A 484 -18.41 -3.35 -17.97
CA ARG A 484 -17.23 -2.63 -17.54
C ARG A 484 -15.94 -3.35 -17.99
N LEU A 485 -15.88 -4.67 -17.85
CA LEU A 485 -14.75 -5.47 -18.33
C LEU A 485 -14.58 -5.33 -19.85
N ALA A 486 -15.68 -5.38 -20.61
CA ALA A 486 -15.61 -5.21 -22.05
C ALA A 486 -15.08 -3.80 -22.42
N VAL A 487 -15.52 -2.76 -21.72
CA VAL A 487 -15.03 -1.39 -21.94
C VAL A 487 -13.54 -1.25 -21.63
N LEU A 488 -13.04 -1.87 -20.53
CA LEU A 488 -11.61 -1.88 -20.22
C LEU A 488 -10.77 -2.56 -21.32
N LEU A 489 -11.30 -3.59 -21.96
CA LEU A 489 -10.60 -4.32 -23.03
C LEU A 489 -10.81 -3.72 -24.43
N ALA A 490 -11.63 -2.67 -24.54
CA ALA A 490 -12.03 -2.07 -25.83
C ALA A 490 -10.88 -1.44 -26.60
N GLY A 491 -9.94 -0.78 -25.91
CA GLY A 491 -8.77 -0.16 -26.55
C GLY A 491 -7.93 -1.21 -27.27
N ARG A 492 -7.62 -2.32 -26.59
CA ARG A 492 -6.92 -3.46 -27.16
C ARG A 492 -7.69 -4.06 -28.35
N ALA A 493 -8.99 -4.33 -28.15
CA ALA A 493 -9.82 -4.92 -29.19
C ALA A 493 -9.92 -4.03 -30.44
N ALA A 494 -9.98 -2.71 -30.30
CA ALA A 494 -10.02 -1.76 -31.39
C ALA A 494 -8.72 -1.77 -32.22
N VAL A 495 -7.56 -1.79 -31.54
CA VAL A 495 -6.25 -1.85 -32.21
C VAL A 495 -6.07 -3.19 -32.94
N GLU A 496 -6.46 -4.29 -32.31
CA GLU A 496 -6.41 -5.63 -32.92
C GLU A 496 -7.32 -5.70 -34.16
N LEU A 497 -8.55 -5.15 -34.10
CA LEU A 497 -9.49 -5.12 -35.19
C LEU A 497 -9.01 -4.26 -36.37
N ALA A 498 -8.44 -3.07 -36.08
CA ALA A 498 -8.04 -2.12 -37.13
C ALA A 498 -6.68 -2.41 -37.75
N PHE A 499 -5.73 -2.96 -37.01
CA PHE A 499 -4.34 -3.12 -37.45
C PHE A 499 -3.86 -4.58 -37.46
N GLY A 500 -4.58 -5.50 -36.80
CA GLY A 500 -4.12 -6.89 -36.61
C GLY A 500 -2.88 -7.03 -35.72
N GLU A 501 -2.53 -5.98 -34.99
CA GLU A 501 -1.35 -5.92 -34.12
C GLU A 501 -1.75 -5.83 -32.66
N LEU A 502 -0.90 -6.35 -31.76
CA LEU A 502 -1.01 -6.17 -30.32
C LEU A 502 0.04 -5.18 -29.85
N THR A 503 -0.33 -4.28 -28.96
CA THR A 503 0.57 -3.25 -28.44
C THR A 503 0.65 -3.30 -26.91
N SER A 504 1.73 -2.77 -26.34
CA SER A 504 1.91 -2.61 -24.88
C SER A 504 1.01 -1.51 -24.29
N GLY A 505 0.33 -0.70 -25.10
CA GLY A 505 -0.46 0.43 -24.62
C GLY A 505 -1.69 0.05 -23.77
N ALA A 506 -2.09 -1.22 -23.80
CA ALA A 506 -3.22 -1.74 -23.02
C ALA A 506 -2.80 -2.40 -21.69
N GLU A 507 -1.58 -2.17 -21.19
CA GLU A 507 -1.07 -2.82 -19.96
C GLU A 507 -1.95 -2.51 -18.74
N ASP A 508 -2.23 -1.23 -18.50
CA ASP A 508 -3.03 -0.78 -17.36
C ASP A 508 -4.48 -1.28 -17.45
N ASP A 509 -5.09 -1.24 -18.64
CA ASP A 509 -6.45 -1.74 -18.88
C ASP A 509 -6.57 -3.23 -18.61
N ILE A 510 -5.59 -4.03 -19.07
CA ILE A 510 -5.55 -5.47 -18.84
C ILE A 510 -5.37 -5.77 -17.35
N ALA A 511 -4.53 -5.01 -16.66
CA ALA A 511 -4.32 -5.16 -15.22
C ALA A 511 -5.62 -4.87 -14.44
N GLU A 512 -6.33 -3.77 -14.76
CA GLU A 512 -7.61 -3.43 -14.13
C GLU A 512 -8.69 -4.47 -14.47
N ALA A 513 -8.80 -4.89 -15.72
CA ALA A 513 -9.75 -5.93 -16.14
C ALA A 513 -9.49 -7.25 -15.40
N THR A 514 -8.23 -7.67 -15.27
CA THR A 514 -7.87 -8.89 -14.54
C THR A 514 -8.20 -8.78 -13.05
N ALA A 515 -7.93 -7.64 -12.42
CA ALA A 515 -8.26 -7.39 -11.02
C ALA A 515 -9.78 -7.43 -10.80
N LEU A 516 -10.57 -6.82 -11.69
CA LEU A 516 -12.03 -6.83 -11.63
C LEU A 516 -12.61 -8.24 -11.81
N ALA A 517 -12.12 -8.99 -12.81
CA ALA A 517 -12.54 -10.36 -13.03
C ALA A 517 -12.19 -11.26 -11.82
N ARG A 518 -11.02 -11.07 -11.23
CA ARG A 518 -10.63 -11.77 -10.00
C ARG A 518 -11.58 -11.47 -8.86
N ALA A 519 -11.92 -10.21 -8.62
CA ALA A 519 -12.88 -9.81 -7.59
C ALA A 519 -14.27 -10.43 -7.84
N MET A 520 -14.75 -10.45 -9.09
CA MET A 520 -16.01 -11.09 -9.46
C MET A 520 -16.05 -12.59 -9.11
N VAL A 521 -14.93 -13.28 -9.37
CA VAL A 521 -14.82 -14.72 -9.16
C VAL A 521 -14.59 -15.06 -7.69
N THR A 522 -13.70 -14.33 -7.00
CA THR A 522 -13.22 -14.72 -5.66
C THR A 522 -13.93 -14.02 -4.50
N GLU A 523 -14.44 -12.80 -4.71
CA GLU A 523 -15.03 -11.99 -3.63
C GLU A 523 -16.55 -11.85 -3.76
N LEU A 524 -17.03 -11.66 -4.99
CA LEU A 524 -18.45 -11.41 -5.25
C LEU A 524 -19.27 -12.69 -5.52
N GLY A 525 -18.61 -13.87 -5.61
CA GLY A 525 -19.26 -15.14 -5.85
C GLY A 525 -20.06 -15.20 -7.17
N MET A 526 -19.57 -14.49 -8.21
CA MET A 526 -20.28 -14.36 -9.49
C MET A 526 -19.86 -15.40 -10.55
N SER A 527 -19.11 -16.44 -10.16
CA SER A 527 -18.79 -17.58 -11.04
C SER A 527 -19.88 -18.65 -10.95
N GLU A 528 -20.38 -19.10 -12.09
CA GLU A 528 -21.35 -20.18 -12.15
C GLU A 528 -20.73 -21.55 -11.80
N LYS A 529 -19.45 -21.75 -12.12
CA LYS A 529 -18.75 -23.03 -11.89
C LYS A 529 -18.23 -23.17 -10.46
N LEU A 530 -17.86 -22.07 -9.81
CA LEU A 530 -17.39 -22.09 -8.44
C LEU A 530 -18.52 -21.86 -7.42
N GLY A 531 -19.65 -21.32 -7.87
CA GLY A 531 -20.80 -21.02 -7.03
C GLY A 531 -20.60 -19.81 -6.11
N PRO A 532 -21.53 -19.56 -5.18
CA PRO A 532 -21.52 -18.39 -4.29
C PRO A 532 -20.55 -18.59 -3.11
N LEU A 533 -19.29 -18.82 -3.39
CA LEU A 533 -18.23 -18.99 -2.41
C LEU A 533 -17.38 -17.72 -2.33
N TRP A 534 -17.08 -17.30 -1.10
CA TRP A 534 -16.07 -16.27 -0.88
C TRP A 534 -14.69 -16.94 -0.87
N LEU A 535 -13.93 -16.70 -1.93
CA LEU A 535 -12.60 -17.24 -2.16
C LEU A 535 -11.54 -16.12 -2.12
N GLY A 536 -11.90 -14.93 -1.64
CA GLY A 536 -10.98 -13.80 -1.45
C GLY A 536 -9.88 -14.11 -0.45
N GLY A 537 -8.85 -13.25 -0.37
CA GLY A 537 -7.80 -13.31 0.64
C GLY A 537 -8.37 -13.22 2.07
N GLU A 538 -7.63 -12.66 3.01
CA GLU A 538 -8.03 -12.58 4.42
C GLU A 538 -9.46 -12.07 4.66
N PRO A 539 -10.20 -12.66 5.62
CA PRO A 539 -11.56 -12.23 5.96
C PRO A 539 -11.57 -10.74 6.31
N ARG A 540 -12.44 -9.95 5.69
CA ARG A 540 -12.67 -8.57 6.10
C ARG A 540 -13.06 -8.55 7.57
N SER A 541 -12.17 -8.03 8.42
CA SER A 541 -12.40 -7.85 9.84
C SER A 541 -13.54 -6.85 10.03
N GLY A 542 -14.76 -7.32 10.17
CA GLY A 542 -15.95 -6.46 10.33
C GLY A 542 -17.24 -7.24 10.59
N VAL A 543 -17.25 -8.55 10.38
CA VAL A 543 -18.44 -9.38 10.65
C VAL A 543 -18.34 -9.90 12.08
N PRO A 544 -19.27 -9.50 12.99
CA PRO A 544 -19.35 -10.11 14.32
C PRO A 544 -19.61 -11.61 14.19
N GLY A 545 -18.68 -12.45 14.69
CA GLY A 545 -18.80 -13.92 14.65
C GLY A 545 -17.76 -14.64 13.78
N ALA A 546 -16.98 -13.94 12.94
CA ALA A 546 -15.91 -14.54 12.15
C ALA A 546 -14.56 -14.66 12.93
N ALA A 547 -14.55 -14.46 14.23
CA ALA A 547 -13.38 -14.60 15.09
C ALA A 547 -13.06 -16.10 15.32
N GLY A 548 -12.51 -16.76 14.30
CA GLY A 548 -12.23 -18.21 14.41
C GLY A 548 -11.14 -18.76 13.50
N SER A 549 -10.49 -17.95 12.68
CA SER A 549 -9.34 -18.45 11.91
C SER A 549 -8.25 -17.37 11.81
N VAL A 550 -7.51 -17.25 12.89
CA VAL A 550 -6.27 -16.45 12.94
C VAL A 550 -5.23 -17.13 12.06
N GLY A 551 -4.71 -16.42 11.06
CA GLY A 551 -3.35 -16.64 10.56
C GLY A 551 -3.09 -17.80 9.62
N ALA A 552 -4.11 -18.40 9.00
CA ALA A 552 -3.88 -19.27 7.85
C ALA A 552 -4.50 -18.56 6.63
N GLY A 553 -3.68 -17.98 5.77
CA GLY A 553 -4.10 -17.78 4.40
C GLY A 553 -4.79 -19.07 3.98
N VAL A 554 -6.03 -18.98 3.48
CA VAL A 554 -6.78 -20.19 3.10
C VAL A 554 -5.89 -20.97 2.17
N GLU A 555 -5.26 -22.06 2.69
CA GLU A 555 -4.46 -22.96 1.87
C GLU A 555 -5.40 -23.53 0.82
N ARG A 556 -5.36 -22.93 -0.35
CA ARG A 556 -6.14 -23.37 -1.48
C ARG A 556 -5.46 -24.61 -2.03
N SER A 557 -6.23 -25.68 -2.24
CA SER A 557 -5.69 -26.79 -3.00
C SER A 557 -5.29 -26.30 -4.40
N GLU A 558 -4.22 -26.85 -4.96
CA GLU A 558 -3.77 -26.52 -6.32
C GLU A 558 -4.89 -26.67 -7.35
N VAL A 559 -5.77 -27.66 -7.16
CA VAL A 559 -6.95 -27.88 -7.99
C VAL A 559 -7.93 -26.71 -7.94
N LEU A 560 -8.17 -26.15 -6.74
CA LEU A 560 -9.06 -24.98 -6.59
C LEU A 560 -8.42 -23.72 -7.18
N ALA A 561 -7.11 -23.51 -6.96
CA ALA A 561 -6.38 -22.40 -7.56
C ALA A 561 -6.44 -22.42 -9.08
N SER A 562 -6.19 -23.60 -9.69
CA SER A 562 -6.30 -23.78 -11.14
C SER A 562 -7.72 -23.51 -11.67
N ARG A 563 -8.77 -23.89 -10.92
CA ARG A 563 -10.18 -23.59 -11.29
C ARG A 563 -10.48 -22.09 -11.21
N ILE A 564 -9.96 -21.41 -10.21
CA ILE A 564 -10.11 -19.95 -10.08
C ILE A 564 -9.45 -19.25 -11.26
N ASP A 565 -8.22 -19.63 -11.61
CA ASP A 565 -7.51 -19.03 -12.73
C ASP A 565 -8.21 -19.31 -14.07
N ALA A 566 -8.75 -20.51 -14.27
CA ALA A 566 -9.54 -20.86 -15.45
C ALA A 566 -10.83 -20.02 -15.56
N GLU A 567 -11.51 -19.75 -14.44
CA GLU A 567 -12.72 -18.90 -14.43
C GLU A 567 -12.39 -17.43 -14.67
N ILE A 568 -11.29 -16.90 -14.09
CA ILE A 568 -10.83 -15.54 -14.36
C ILE A 568 -10.53 -15.38 -15.85
N TYR A 569 -9.79 -16.32 -16.42
CA TYR A 569 -9.50 -16.33 -17.86
C TYR A 569 -10.78 -16.35 -18.69
N ALA A 570 -11.75 -17.21 -18.35
CA ALA A 570 -13.01 -17.33 -19.09
C ALA A 570 -13.85 -16.03 -19.04
N VAL A 571 -13.87 -15.34 -17.91
CA VAL A 571 -14.55 -14.05 -17.73
C VAL A 571 -13.90 -12.96 -18.58
N VAL A 572 -12.58 -12.83 -18.54
CA VAL A 572 -11.82 -11.85 -19.33
C VAL A 572 -11.96 -12.13 -20.84
N ASP A 573 -11.84 -13.38 -21.25
CA ASP A 573 -11.98 -13.80 -22.64
C ASP A 573 -13.38 -13.55 -23.20
N ALA A 574 -14.42 -13.84 -22.40
CA ALA A 574 -15.81 -13.53 -22.78
C ALA A 574 -16.04 -12.01 -22.94
N ALA A 575 -15.47 -11.18 -22.04
CA ALA A 575 -15.53 -9.74 -22.15
C ALA A 575 -14.80 -9.21 -23.38
N HIS A 576 -13.61 -9.76 -23.69
CA HIS A 576 -12.83 -9.39 -24.87
C HIS A 576 -13.57 -9.75 -26.18
N ARG A 577 -14.12 -10.97 -26.27
CA ARG A 577 -14.93 -11.36 -27.45
C ARG A 577 -16.14 -10.46 -27.62
N ARG A 578 -16.81 -10.07 -26.53
CA ARG A 578 -17.94 -9.13 -26.59
C ARG A 578 -17.49 -7.75 -27.07
N ALA A 579 -16.36 -7.24 -26.56
CA ALA A 579 -15.78 -5.97 -27.00
C ALA A 579 -15.50 -5.99 -28.51
N THR A 580 -14.84 -7.03 -28.99
CA THR A 580 -14.52 -7.21 -30.41
C THR A 580 -15.77 -7.29 -31.29
N ALA A 581 -16.81 -8.04 -30.87
CA ALA A 581 -18.05 -8.17 -31.63
C ALA A 581 -18.80 -6.83 -31.75
N VAL A 582 -18.93 -6.10 -30.64
CA VAL A 582 -19.62 -4.80 -30.64
C VAL A 582 -18.84 -3.76 -31.45
N LEU A 583 -17.51 -3.72 -31.35
CA LEU A 583 -16.68 -2.82 -32.14
C LEU A 583 -16.73 -3.16 -33.64
N ALA A 584 -16.70 -4.43 -34.00
CA ALA A 584 -16.84 -4.86 -35.40
C ALA A 584 -18.20 -4.44 -35.99
N ALA A 585 -19.28 -4.57 -35.21
CA ALA A 585 -20.64 -4.10 -35.63
C ALA A 585 -20.72 -2.57 -35.80
N ASN A 586 -19.80 -1.82 -35.18
CA ASN A 586 -19.74 -0.36 -35.22
C ASN A 586 -18.44 0.17 -35.83
N ALA A 587 -17.76 -0.62 -36.69
CA ALA A 587 -16.43 -0.31 -37.24
C ALA A 587 -16.36 1.06 -37.92
N ALA A 588 -17.37 1.42 -38.71
CA ALA A 588 -17.44 2.74 -39.34
C ALA A 588 -17.51 3.91 -38.33
N THR A 589 -18.11 3.72 -37.17
CA THR A 589 -18.14 4.73 -36.10
C THR A 589 -16.81 4.78 -35.37
N LEU A 590 -16.19 3.65 -35.13
CA LEU A 590 -14.83 3.57 -34.57
C LEU A 590 -13.83 4.36 -35.43
N GLU A 591 -13.87 4.17 -36.75
CA GLU A 591 -13.00 4.88 -37.68
C GLU A 591 -13.25 6.39 -37.65
N ARG A 592 -14.53 6.84 -37.70
CA ARG A 592 -14.87 8.30 -37.62
C ARG A 592 -14.41 8.94 -36.32
N VAL A 593 -14.53 8.25 -35.17
CA VAL A 593 -14.06 8.78 -33.88
C VAL A 593 -12.54 8.86 -33.88
N ALA A 594 -11.85 7.83 -34.35
CA ALA A 594 -10.39 7.80 -34.43
C ALA A 594 -9.85 8.89 -35.38
N GLU A 595 -10.46 9.09 -36.54
CA GLU A 595 -10.08 10.16 -37.47
C GLU A 595 -10.31 11.55 -36.86
N ALA A 596 -11.44 11.76 -36.18
CA ALA A 596 -11.69 13.00 -35.47
C ALA A 596 -10.65 13.30 -34.39
N LEU A 597 -10.22 12.26 -33.63
CA LEU A 597 -9.14 12.38 -32.64
C LEU A 597 -7.80 12.72 -33.28
N LEU A 598 -7.51 12.20 -34.47
CA LEU A 598 -6.28 12.54 -35.20
C LEU A 598 -6.24 14.01 -35.64
N VAL A 599 -7.40 14.61 -35.91
CA VAL A 599 -7.52 16.02 -36.34
C VAL A 599 -7.64 16.96 -35.15
N GLU A 600 -8.54 16.67 -34.20
CA GLU A 600 -8.92 17.57 -33.11
C GLU A 600 -8.14 17.29 -31.81
N GLU A 601 -7.41 16.17 -31.73
CA GLU A 601 -6.63 15.66 -30.60
C GLU A 601 -7.44 15.41 -29.31
N THR A 602 -8.52 16.13 -29.12
CA THR A 602 -9.41 16.04 -27.96
C THR A 602 -10.85 16.24 -28.37
N LEU A 603 -11.72 15.32 -28.00
CA LEU A 603 -13.15 15.39 -28.26
C LEU A 603 -13.90 15.52 -26.94
N ASP A 604 -14.80 16.48 -26.82
CA ASP A 604 -15.74 16.64 -25.72
C ASP A 604 -17.01 15.78 -25.93
N ALA A 605 -17.86 15.68 -24.91
CA ALA A 605 -19.11 14.92 -24.98
C ALA A 605 -20.04 15.38 -26.10
N ARG A 606 -20.10 16.70 -26.41
CA ARG A 606 -20.94 17.24 -27.48
C ARG A 606 -20.47 16.77 -28.83
N ARG A 607 -19.17 16.87 -29.07
CA ARG A 607 -18.54 16.45 -30.32
C ARG A 607 -18.63 14.94 -30.51
N LEU A 608 -18.38 14.18 -29.47
CA LEU A 608 -18.53 12.70 -29.46
C LEU A 608 -19.99 12.30 -29.78
N THR A 609 -20.98 12.93 -29.15
CA THR A 609 -22.40 12.64 -29.42
C THR A 609 -22.78 12.88 -30.90
N GLN A 610 -22.23 13.90 -31.54
CA GLN A 610 -22.44 14.18 -32.97
C GLN A 610 -21.86 13.09 -33.86
N ILE A 611 -20.68 12.56 -33.52
CA ILE A 611 -19.97 11.56 -34.31
C ILE A 611 -20.56 10.16 -34.09
N VAL A 612 -20.84 9.82 -32.82
CA VAL A 612 -21.27 8.47 -32.40
C VAL A 612 -22.66 8.14 -32.95
N GLY A 613 -23.63 9.10 -32.91
CA GLY A 613 -24.99 8.89 -33.42
C GLY A 613 -25.68 7.67 -32.76
N HIS A 614 -26.40 6.90 -33.60
CA HIS A 614 -27.05 5.67 -33.14
C HIS A 614 -26.10 4.45 -33.24
N LEU A 615 -25.69 3.91 -32.11
CA LEU A 615 -24.88 2.69 -32.02
C LEU A 615 -25.76 1.44 -31.97
N ARG A 616 -25.25 0.36 -32.54
CA ARG A 616 -25.85 -0.96 -32.39
C ARG A 616 -25.28 -1.61 -31.14
N ALA A 617 -26.09 -1.67 -30.09
CA ALA A 617 -25.82 -2.59 -28.98
C ALA A 617 -26.24 -3.98 -29.46
N GLU A 618 -25.33 -4.93 -29.58
CA GLU A 618 -25.70 -6.31 -29.78
C GLU A 618 -26.41 -6.78 -28.48
N PRO A 619 -27.58 -7.42 -28.57
CA PRO A 619 -28.23 -7.93 -27.37
C PRO A 619 -27.25 -8.86 -26.67
N ALA A 620 -27.09 -8.71 -25.36
CA ALA A 620 -26.28 -9.63 -24.57
C ALA A 620 -26.73 -11.06 -24.91
N PRO A 621 -25.79 -11.99 -25.19
CA PRO A 621 -26.19 -13.38 -25.39
C PRO A 621 -27.03 -13.79 -24.18
N PRO A 622 -28.17 -14.47 -24.39
CA PRO A 622 -29.05 -14.83 -23.29
C PRO A 622 -28.21 -15.55 -22.25
N VAL A 623 -28.16 -14.98 -21.05
CA VAL A 623 -27.58 -15.67 -19.90
C VAL A 623 -28.39 -16.95 -19.79
N PRO A 624 -27.80 -18.16 -19.95
CA PRO A 624 -28.57 -19.37 -19.78
C PRO A 624 -29.20 -19.29 -18.38
N SER A 625 -30.52 -19.21 -18.34
CA SER A 625 -31.23 -19.30 -17.07
C SER A 625 -30.79 -20.60 -16.40
N PRO A 626 -30.31 -20.60 -15.16
CA PRO A 626 -29.96 -21.83 -14.50
C PRO A 626 -31.22 -22.70 -14.55
N ALA A 627 -31.13 -23.81 -15.27
CA ALA A 627 -32.21 -24.82 -15.23
C ALA A 627 -32.33 -25.20 -13.76
N LEU A 628 -33.47 -24.84 -13.16
CA LEU A 628 -33.77 -25.31 -11.83
C LEU A 628 -33.55 -26.82 -11.83
N PRO A 629 -32.78 -27.38 -10.89
CA PRO A 629 -32.58 -28.81 -10.82
C PRO A 629 -33.97 -29.46 -10.75
N GLN A 630 -34.31 -30.24 -11.78
CA GLN A 630 -35.53 -31.05 -11.74
C GLN A 630 -35.38 -31.96 -10.53
N PRO A 631 -36.42 -32.04 -9.66
CA PRO A 631 -36.40 -33.00 -8.58
C PRO A 631 -36.15 -34.39 -9.18
N PRO A 632 -35.32 -35.22 -8.55
CA PRO A 632 -35.07 -36.56 -9.05
C PRO A 632 -36.41 -37.28 -9.24
N GLU A 633 -36.65 -37.73 -10.45
CA GLU A 633 -37.81 -38.56 -10.81
C GLU A 633 -37.83 -39.77 -9.87
N ALA A 634 -38.86 -39.89 -9.06
CA ALA A 634 -39.00 -40.97 -8.11
C ALA A 634 -39.02 -42.30 -8.91
N ALA A 635 -37.90 -43.02 -8.85
CA ALA A 635 -37.84 -44.37 -9.38
C ALA A 635 -38.86 -45.23 -8.62
N HIS A 636 -39.99 -45.56 -9.28
CA HIS A 636 -40.87 -46.59 -8.84
C HIS A 636 -40.15 -47.93 -8.87
N THR A 637 -39.58 -48.34 -7.73
CA THR A 637 -39.18 -49.72 -7.50
C THR A 637 -40.37 -50.45 -6.86
N GLU A 638 -40.96 -51.31 -7.65
CA GLU A 638 -41.95 -52.31 -7.19
C GLU A 638 -41.30 -53.22 -6.12
N GLY A 639 -42.12 -53.57 -5.16
CA GLY A 639 -41.83 -54.10 -3.89
C GLY A 639 -41.12 -55.44 -3.77
N THR A 640 -40.57 -55.64 -2.60
CA THR A 640 -40.59 -56.93 -1.89
C THR A 640 -40.66 -56.64 -0.38
N PRO A 641 -41.50 -57.37 0.37
CA PRO A 641 -41.79 -57.05 1.76
C PRO A 641 -40.83 -57.76 2.75
N GLY A 642 -40.49 -57.06 3.79
CA GLY A 642 -40.14 -57.73 5.04
C GLY A 642 -38.75 -57.47 5.61
N ALA A 643 -38.63 -56.53 6.57
CA ALA A 643 -37.89 -56.74 7.81
C ALA A 643 -38.16 -55.57 8.77
N HIS A 644 -38.77 -55.83 9.90
CA HIS A 644 -38.87 -54.95 11.06
C HIS A 644 -37.49 -54.62 11.62
N LEU A 645 -37.19 -53.35 11.86
CA LEU A 645 -36.33 -52.92 12.94
C LEU A 645 -36.75 -51.54 13.47
N ALA A 646 -36.68 -51.43 14.78
CA ALA A 646 -37.29 -50.43 15.64
C ALA A 646 -36.63 -49.03 15.58
N GLY A 647 -37.45 -48.04 15.69
CA GLY A 647 -37.41 -46.80 16.45
C GLY A 647 -36.12 -46.05 16.70
N SER A 648 -36.02 -44.84 16.13
CA SER A 648 -35.44 -43.69 16.84
C SER A 648 -36.18 -42.42 16.36
N SER A 649 -36.75 -41.73 17.34
CA SER A 649 -37.54 -40.52 17.21
C SER A 649 -36.67 -39.33 16.73
N VAL A 650 -37.00 -38.78 15.56
CA VAL A 650 -36.53 -37.45 15.15
C VAL A 650 -37.55 -36.43 15.66
N GLN A 651 -37.14 -35.59 16.60
CA GLN A 651 -37.94 -34.49 17.12
C GLN A 651 -38.20 -33.44 16.05
N ASN A 652 -39.49 -33.09 15.92
CA ASN A 652 -39.99 -32.00 15.09
C ASN A 652 -39.37 -30.66 15.47
N LEU A 653 -38.68 -30.02 14.52
CA LEU A 653 -38.39 -28.60 14.57
C LEU A 653 -39.60 -27.82 14.01
N PRO A 654 -40.00 -26.70 14.63
CA PRO A 654 -41.14 -25.92 14.16
C PRO A 654 -40.82 -25.17 12.87
N PRO A 655 -41.78 -24.91 12.00
CA PRO A 655 -41.58 -24.19 10.75
C PRO A 655 -41.27 -22.71 11.02
N TRP A 656 -40.24 -22.19 10.33
CA TRP A 656 -39.88 -20.78 10.35
C TRP A 656 -40.98 -19.94 9.67
N THR A 657 -41.69 -19.14 10.45
CA THR A 657 -42.58 -18.11 9.91
C THR A 657 -41.87 -16.76 9.91
N TRP A 658 -41.57 -16.27 8.73
CA TRP A 658 -41.10 -14.90 8.54
C TRP A 658 -42.31 -13.96 8.61
N LYS A 659 -42.31 -13.01 9.56
CA LYS A 659 -43.28 -11.90 9.60
C LYS A 659 -42.55 -10.64 9.18
N PRO A 660 -43.01 -9.92 8.14
CA PRO A 660 -42.47 -8.58 7.84
C PRO A 660 -42.99 -7.62 8.93
N THR A 661 -42.06 -6.92 9.57
CA THR A 661 -42.38 -5.73 10.39
C THR A 661 -42.43 -4.52 9.47
N GLY A 662 -43.55 -3.79 9.54
CA GLY A 662 -43.86 -2.59 8.77
C GLY A 662 -42.95 -1.39 9.10
#